data_e6e9d2f6786adc126ded1c0c8c483c15
#
_entry.id   e6e9d2f6786adc126ded1c0c8c483c15
#
_cell.length_a   1.000
_cell.length_b   1.000
_cell.length_c   1.000
_cell.angle_alpha   90.00
_cell.angle_beta   90.00
_cell.angle_gamma   90.00
#
_symmetry.space_group_name_H-M   'P 1'
#
loop_
_entity.id
_entity.type
_entity.pdbx_description
1 polymer ?
#
loop_
_entity_poly.entity_id
_entity_poly.type
_entity_poly.pdbx_seq_one_letter_code
_entity_poly.pdbx_strand_id
1 'polypeptide(L)'
;PIKSSAASDVYKRQGTTMLSIEDIEAMEYSTTMTKCKGCTNNCRLTINHFSGGRKFITGNRCERGLGKQKTTNKLPNLFEYKLKRYFDYEPLAEENAPRGIIGIPRVLNMYENYPFWFTFFNELGFRVVLSPVSNRKVYELGIDSIPSESECYPAKLAHGHVQWLINNGIHTIFYPSIPYERNEFAEANNHYNCPIVTSYPENIKNNIDAIVHGEVDFLHPFISFASEDTISYRLVDELSGKFHIPADEIKKATHTAWEELAACRKDMQKKGEETIRFLNETGNRGIVLAGRPYHIDPEVNHGIPELINSYNIAVLTEDSISHLNPAEHPLNVMDQWMYHSRLYAAANYVKTVDNLDLIQLNSFGCGLDAVTTDQVASILNDSDKIYTSLKIDEVNNLGAARIRVRSLLAAIRVREKRGEKRTIHSSAIKKVVFTKEMRKNYTILCPQMSPIHFELLEPAFNASGYNLQVLPNDNKQAVDVGLKYVNNDACYPSLMVVGQIMEAILSGKYDTDKIAVIISQTGGGCRASNYIGFIRRALKKAGYGNIPVISINLSGLEDNPGFKLTPKLILRGIYGAIFGDIFMKCVYRLRPYEAVTGSVNAMHRKWVKVCQDFLSNGYPSRRKFKRLCREIIGDFDNNIELLDIKKPRVGVVGEILVKFLPAANNLSLIHI
;
A
#
# COMPACT_ATOMS: atom_id res chain seq x y z
N PRO A 1 -35.87 9.56 -33.98
CA PRO A 1 -35.64 10.98 -34.25
C PRO A 1 -36.55 11.94 -33.50
N ILE A 2 -37.59 11.47 -32.83
CA ILE A 2 -38.62 12.35 -32.21
C ILE A 2 -38.36 12.67 -30.75
N LYS A 3 -37.36 12.05 -30.13
CA LYS A 3 -37.03 12.29 -28.69
C LYS A 3 -36.07 13.45 -28.43
N SER A 4 -35.50 14.07 -29.46
CA SER A 4 -34.57 15.19 -29.28
C SER A 4 -35.25 16.57 -29.17
N SER A 5 -36.47 16.73 -29.66
CA SER A 5 -37.17 17.99 -29.60
C SER A 5 -37.76 18.34 -28.21
N ALA A 6 -38.20 17.31 -27.47
CA ALA A 6 -38.71 17.54 -26.10
C ALA A 6 -37.61 17.93 -25.11
N ALA A 7 -36.38 17.42 -25.27
CA ALA A 7 -35.23 17.82 -24.42
C ALA A 7 -34.81 19.27 -24.72
N SER A 8 -34.87 19.72 -25.98
CA SER A 8 -34.48 21.10 -26.32
C SER A 8 -35.50 22.13 -25.79
N ASP A 9 -36.78 21.80 -25.66
CA ASP A 9 -37.79 22.69 -25.11
C ASP A 9 -37.73 22.85 -23.59
N VAL A 10 -37.26 21.83 -22.87
CA VAL A 10 -37.00 21.93 -21.42
C VAL A 10 -35.83 22.85 -21.14
N TYR A 11 -34.77 22.82 -21.96
CA TYR A 11 -33.65 23.72 -21.84
C TYR A 11 -33.99 25.19 -22.20
N LYS A 12 -34.91 25.43 -23.12
CA LYS A 12 -35.34 26.79 -23.47
C LYS A 12 -36.14 27.50 -22.39
N ARG A 13 -36.68 26.76 -21.40
CA ARG A 13 -37.49 27.33 -20.30
C ARG A 13 -36.70 27.62 -19.04
N GLN A 14 -35.43 27.22 -18.96
CA GLN A 14 -34.55 27.56 -17.84
C GLN A 14 -33.79 28.83 -18.19
N GLY A 15 -33.97 29.88 -17.40
CA GLY A 15 -33.16 31.09 -17.53
C GLY A 15 -31.66 30.73 -17.42
N THR A 16 -30.89 31.13 -18.39
CA THR A 16 -29.43 30.94 -18.37
C THR A 16 -28.78 31.92 -17.40
N THR A 17 -27.76 31.43 -16.66
CA THR A 17 -26.86 32.28 -15.87
C THR A 17 -25.63 32.70 -16.66
N MET A 18 -25.56 32.32 -17.94
CA MET A 18 -24.48 32.79 -18.84
C MET A 18 -24.67 34.28 -19.12
N LEU A 19 -23.53 34.98 -19.17
CA LEU A 19 -23.48 36.37 -19.59
C LEU A 19 -23.91 36.51 -21.07
N SER A 20 -24.55 37.61 -21.42
CA SER A 20 -24.84 37.91 -22.83
C SER A 20 -23.51 38.18 -23.59
N ILE A 21 -23.57 38.18 -24.91
CA ILE A 21 -22.40 38.51 -25.75
C ILE A 21 -21.94 39.92 -25.44
N GLU A 22 -22.89 40.85 -25.33
CA GLU A 22 -22.62 42.24 -24.99
C GLU A 22 -21.97 42.41 -23.62
N ASP A 23 -22.42 41.63 -22.61
CA ASP A 23 -21.79 41.62 -21.26
C ASP A 23 -20.39 41.04 -21.30
N ILE A 24 -20.11 40.07 -22.17
CA ILE A 24 -18.77 39.46 -22.33
C ILE A 24 -17.86 40.44 -23.04
N GLU A 25 -18.33 41.13 -24.10
CA GLU A 25 -17.55 42.13 -24.82
C GLU A 25 -17.27 43.38 -23.98
N ALA A 26 -18.20 43.78 -23.12
CA ALA A 26 -18.05 44.89 -22.18
C ALA A 26 -17.28 44.54 -20.90
N MET A 27 -16.84 43.28 -20.76
CA MET A 27 -16.20 42.82 -19.54
C MET A 27 -14.74 43.31 -19.44
N GLU A 28 -14.52 44.29 -18.58
CA GLU A 28 -13.19 44.74 -18.21
C GLU A 28 -12.67 43.99 -17.00
N TYR A 29 -11.41 43.57 -17.05
CA TYR A 29 -10.73 42.97 -15.91
C TYR A 29 -9.29 43.50 -15.78
N SER A 30 -8.80 43.54 -14.56
CA SER A 30 -7.39 43.82 -14.25
C SER A 30 -6.80 42.67 -13.45
N THR A 31 -5.52 42.40 -13.65
CA THR A 31 -4.81 41.35 -12.98
C THR A 31 -3.74 41.92 -12.07
N THR A 32 -3.75 41.47 -10.80
CA THR A 32 -2.68 41.82 -9.85
C THR A 32 -2.01 40.53 -9.37
N MET A 33 -0.68 40.60 -9.23
CA MET A 33 0.11 39.50 -8.68
C MET A 33 0.59 39.86 -7.29
N THR A 34 0.42 38.97 -6.32
CA THR A 34 0.88 39.18 -4.95
C THR A 34 1.37 37.89 -4.33
N LYS A 35 1.97 37.96 -3.13
CA LYS A 35 2.33 36.79 -2.34
C LYS A 35 1.37 36.63 -1.16
N CYS A 36 0.86 35.41 -0.97
CA CYS A 36 0.08 35.09 0.22
C CYS A 36 0.97 35.15 1.47
N LYS A 37 0.55 35.86 2.49
CA LYS A 37 1.25 35.99 3.78
C LYS A 37 0.64 35.06 4.86
N GLY A 38 -0.23 34.14 4.48
CA GLY A 38 -0.98 33.32 5.42
C GLY A 38 -0.20 32.13 6.04
N CYS A 39 0.93 31.76 5.46
CA CYS A 39 1.83 30.71 5.96
C CYS A 39 3.22 30.83 5.31
N THR A 40 4.15 29.96 5.70
CA THR A 40 5.53 29.93 5.19
C THR A 40 5.66 29.62 3.69
N ASN A 41 4.62 29.05 3.07
CA ASN A 41 4.62 28.73 1.63
C ASN A 41 4.61 29.94 0.71
N ASN A 42 4.25 31.11 1.20
CA ASN A 42 4.29 32.40 0.45
C ASN A 42 3.80 32.27 -1.01
N CYS A 43 2.68 31.59 -1.24
CA CYS A 43 2.15 31.29 -2.56
C CYS A 43 2.05 32.55 -3.40
N ARG A 44 2.49 32.50 -4.66
CA ARG A 44 2.23 33.56 -5.64
C ARG A 44 0.77 33.48 -6.04
N LEU A 45 0.01 34.58 -5.77
CA LEU A 45 -1.39 34.70 -6.10
C LEU A 45 -1.56 35.59 -7.32
N THR A 46 -2.37 35.13 -8.26
CA THR A 46 -2.90 35.96 -9.35
C THR A 46 -4.34 36.31 -9.03
N ILE A 47 -4.63 37.58 -8.87
CA ILE A 47 -5.95 38.10 -8.53
C ILE A 47 -6.50 38.81 -9.77
N ASN A 48 -7.53 38.27 -10.36
CA ASN A 48 -8.29 38.91 -11.43
C ASN A 48 -9.44 39.69 -10.81
N HIS A 49 -9.48 40.97 -11.05
CA HIS A 49 -10.53 41.90 -10.61
C HIS A 49 -11.45 42.15 -11.81
N PHE A 50 -12.72 41.85 -11.65
CA PHE A 50 -13.74 42.06 -12.68
C PHE A 50 -14.65 43.25 -12.31
N SER A 51 -15.32 43.78 -13.29
CA SER A 51 -16.39 44.77 -13.11
C SER A 51 -17.40 44.29 -12.06
N GLY A 52 -17.94 45.23 -11.25
CA GLY A 52 -18.87 44.86 -10.17
C GLY A 52 -18.20 44.32 -8.90
N GLY A 53 -16.88 44.50 -8.71
CA GLY A 53 -16.15 44.14 -7.50
C GLY A 53 -15.87 42.63 -7.32
N ARG A 54 -16.18 41.83 -8.32
CA ARG A 54 -15.89 40.37 -8.30
C ARG A 54 -14.39 40.13 -8.42
N LYS A 55 -13.89 39.18 -7.66
CA LYS A 55 -12.48 38.76 -7.68
C LYS A 55 -12.37 37.28 -7.92
N PHE A 56 -11.42 36.89 -8.74
CA PHE A 56 -11.03 35.48 -8.93
C PHE A 56 -9.55 35.34 -8.61
N ILE A 57 -9.22 34.49 -7.65
CA ILE A 57 -7.85 34.30 -7.15
C ILE A 57 -7.37 32.91 -7.56
N THR A 58 -6.20 32.84 -8.15
CA THR A 58 -5.51 31.61 -8.54
C THR A 58 -4.10 31.57 -7.94
N GLY A 59 -3.44 30.40 -8.02
CA GLY A 59 -2.10 30.22 -7.44
C GLY A 59 -2.09 29.99 -5.93
N ASN A 60 -3.27 30.01 -5.27
CA ASN A 60 -3.40 29.66 -3.88
C ASN A 60 -3.30 28.13 -3.68
N ARG A 61 -2.50 27.71 -2.71
CA ARG A 61 -2.38 26.31 -2.30
C ARG A 61 -3.36 25.91 -1.21
N CYS A 62 -4.07 26.85 -0.59
CA CYS A 62 -5.09 26.63 0.43
C CYS A 62 -6.13 27.76 0.44
N GLU A 63 -7.24 27.57 1.16
CA GLU A 63 -8.32 28.57 1.27
C GLU A 63 -7.89 29.90 1.90
N ARG A 64 -6.82 29.92 2.70
CA ARG A 64 -6.25 31.17 3.27
C ARG A 64 -5.83 32.14 2.16
N GLY A 65 -5.30 31.62 1.05
CA GLY A 65 -4.92 32.44 -0.10
C GLY A 65 -6.10 33.10 -0.83
N LEU A 66 -7.33 32.63 -0.60
CA LEU A 66 -8.54 33.20 -1.16
C LEU A 66 -9.08 34.38 -0.33
N GLY A 67 -8.44 34.77 0.78
CA GLY A 67 -8.92 35.81 1.66
C GLY A 67 -10.21 35.52 2.40
N LYS A 68 -10.64 34.23 2.41
CA LYS A 68 -11.78 33.83 3.22
C LYS A 68 -11.41 33.87 4.69
N GLN A 69 -12.06 34.74 5.44
CA GLN A 69 -11.94 34.77 6.89
C GLN A 69 -12.45 33.43 7.46
N LYS A 70 -11.80 32.96 8.55
CA LYS A 70 -12.27 31.81 9.31
C LYS A 70 -13.74 32.03 9.70
N THR A 71 -14.63 31.21 9.22
CA THR A 71 -16.01 31.18 9.72
C THR A 71 -15.98 30.92 11.21
N THR A 72 -16.70 31.71 11.99
CA THR A 72 -16.73 31.66 13.46
C THR A 72 -17.36 30.39 14.03
N ASN A 73 -18.15 29.66 13.26
CA ASN A 73 -18.70 28.35 13.62
C ASN A 73 -17.98 27.24 12.85
N LYS A 74 -16.87 26.77 13.39
CA LYS A 74 -16.18 25.59 12.88
C LYS A 74 -16.84 24.33 13.41
N LEU A 75 -17.32 23.46 12.51
CA LEU A 75 -17.68 22.11 12.86
C LEU A 75 -16.41 21.33 13.31
N PRO A 76 -16.55 20.21 14.07
CA PRO A 76 -15.41 19.44 14.53
C PRO A 76 -14.46 19.05 13.39
N ASN A 77 -13.15 19.19 13.64
CA ASN A 77 -12.08 18.76 12.77
C ASN A 77 -11.09 17.88 13.56
N LEU A 78 -11.22 16.57 13.45
CA LEU A 78 -10.42 15.63 14.23
C LEU A 78 -9.00 15.50 13.71
N PHE A 79 -8.67 15.97 12.51
CA PHE A 79 -7.28 16.08 12.04
C PHE A 79 -6.50 17.12 12.87
N GLU A 80 -7.07 18.30 13.07
CA GLU A 80 -6.48 19.35 13.91
C GLU A 80 -6.39 18.89 15.38
N TYR A 81 -7.42 18.21 15.88
CA TYR A 81 -7.45 17.66 17.23
C TYR A 81 -6.38 16.60 17.45
N LYS A 82 -6.30 15.60 16.55
CA LYS A 82 -5.32 14.51 16.63
C LYS A 82 -3.89 15.04 16.54
N LEU A 83 -3.61 15.95 15.60
CA LEU A 83 -2.29 16.56 15.48
C LEU A 83 -1.84 17.21 16.78
N LYS A 84 -2.76 17.95 17.45
CA LYS A 84 -2.47 18.55 18.73
C LYS A 84 -2.29 17.49 19.82
N ARG A 85 -3.21 16.53 19.96
CA ARG A 85 -3.17 15.51 21.02
C ARG A 85 -1.91 14.64 20.95
N TYR A 86 -1.42 14.35 19.77
CA TYR A 86 -0.29 13.44 19.58
C TYR A 86 1.07 14.14 19.65
N PHE A 87 1.16 15.46 19.51
CA PHE A 87 2.43 16.18 19.47
C PHE A 87 2.58 17.34 20.45
N ASP A 88 1.55 17.68 21.20
CA ASP A 88 1.58 18.77 22.15
C ASP A 88 2.09 18.28 23.52
N TYR A 89 3.38 17.95 23.58
CA TYR A 89 4.09 17.53 24.78
C TYR A 89 5.22 18.51 25.09
N GLU A 90 5.45 18.78 26.38
CA GLU A 90 6.54 19.65 26.85
C GLU A 90 7.78 18.81 27.18
N PRO A 91 8.92 19.01 26.48
CA PRO A 91 10.15 18.31 26.78
C PRO A 91 10.75 18.75 28.12
N LEU A 92 11.53 17.88 28.76
CA LEU A 92 12.30 18.25 29.95
C LEU A 92 13.18 19.49 29.69
N ALA A 93 13.32 20.35 30.68
CA ALA A 93 14.36 21.39 30.67
C ALA A 93 15.75 20.75 30.63
N GLU A 94 16.74 21.43 30.10
CA GLU A 94 18.08 20.85 29.92
C GLU A 94 18.71 20.43 31.26
N GLU A 95 18.49 21.23 32.32
CA GLU A 95 18.94 20.92 33.67
C GLU A 95 18.27 19.66 34.28
N ASN A 96 17.11 19.27 33.77
CA ASN A 96 16.33 18.11 34.23
C ASN A 96 16.49 16.89 33.30
N ALA A 97 17.43 16.96 32.34
CA ALA A 97 17.69 15.89 31.38
C ALA A 97 19.11 15.29 31.56
N PRO A 98 19.33 14.52 32.62
CA PRO A 98 20.67 14.00 32.95
C PRO A 98 21.28 13.07 31.91
N ARG A 99 20.45 12.52 31.00
CA ARG A 99 20.91 11.64 29.91
C ARG A 99 21.08 12.35 28.58
N GLY A 100 20.93 13.68 28.56
CA GLY A 100 21.14 14.52 27.37
C GLY A 100 19.93 14.60 26.44
N ILE A 101 20.20 14.87 25.18
CA ILE A 101 19.20 15.21 24.18
C ILE A 101 19.05 14.04 23.20
N ILE A 102 17.80 13.71 22.85
CA ILE A 102 17.47 12.75 21.79
C ILE A 102 16.52 13.40 20.78
N GLY A 103 16.89 13.33 19.50
CA GLY A 103 16.09 13.84 18.40
C GLY A 103 15.12 12.80 17.86
N ILE A 104 13.89 13.18 17.60
CA ILE A 104 12.88 12.31 16.96
C ILE A 104 12.37 13.04 15.69
N PRO A 105 12.50 12.43 14.49
CA PRO A 105 11.93 13.01 13.29
C PRO A 105 10.41 12.84 13.29
N ARG A 106 9.66 13.90 12.96
CA ARG A 106 8.19 13.88 12.85
C ARG A 106 7.77 13.30 11.50
N VAL A 107 7.84 11.99 11.34
CA VAL A 107 7.64 11.32 10.06
C VAL A 107 6.90 10.00 10.20
N LEU A 108 6.21 9.60 9.14
CA LEU A 108 5.60 8.28 8.96
C LEU A 108 4.88 7.80 10.25
N ASN A 109 5.34 6.71 10.87
CA ASN A 109 4.69 6.14 12.06
C ASN A 109 4.84 6.98 13.33
N MET A 110 5.66 8.02 13.35
CA MET A 110 5.67 8.94 14.48
C MET A 110 4.32 9.67 14.63
N TYR A 111 3.53 9.78 13.57
CA TYR A 111 2.16 10.29 13.63
C TYR A 111 1.17 9.35 14.35
N GLU A 112 1.60 8.14 14.71
CA GLU A 112 0.85 7.21 15.57
C GLU A 112 1.56 6.98 16.90
N ASN A 113 2.89 6.77 16.86
CA ASN A 113 3.64 6.23 17.97
C ASN A 113 4.43 7.29 18.77
N TYR A 114 4.40 8.58 18.37
CA TYR A 114 5.13 9.64 19.08
C TYR A 114 4.74 9.77 20.56
N PRO A 115 3.47 9.66 20.99
CA PRO A 115 3.11 9.68 22.40
C PRO A 115 3.87 8.63 23.22
N PHE A 116 4.07 7.43 22.68
CA PHE A 116 4.89 6.38 23.30
C PHE A 116 6.34 6.81 23.41
N TRP A 117 6.95 7.25 22.30
CA TRP A 117 8.37 7.57 22.27
C TRP A 117 8.73 8.78 23.09
N PHE A 118 7.89 9.81 23.09
CA PHE A 118 8.07 10.97 23.94
C PHE A 118 8.05 10.58 25.41
N THR A 119 6.99 9.88 25.85
CA THR A 119 6.83 9.46 27.24
C THR A 119 7.98 8.54 27.67
N PHE A 120 8.35 7.58 26.83
CA PHE A 120 9.43 6.64 27.11
C PHE A 120 10.77 7.35 27.38
N PHE A 121 11.21 8.22 26.47
CA PHE A 121 12.47 8.91 26.64
C PHE A 121 12.43 9.98 27.73
N ASN A 122 11.30 10.63 27.92
CA ASN A 122 11.10 11.59 29.01
C ASN A 122 11.20 10.91 30.39
N GLU A 123 10.54 9.75 30.58
CA GLU A 123 10.66 8.93 31.80
C GLU A 123 12.10 8.45 32.06
N LEU A 124 12.85 8.18 31.02
CA LEU A 124 14.27 7.84 31.12
C LEU A 124 15.19 9.06 31.35
N GLY A 125 14.65 10.27 31.45
CA GLY A 125 15.43 11.48 31.71
C GLY A 125 16.18 12.03 30.49
N PHE A 126 15.71 11.77 29.28
CA PHE A 126 16.19 12.45 28.06
C PHE A 126 15.31 13.66 27.74
N ARG A 127 15.92 14.72 27.28
CA ARG A 127 15.22 15.82 26.61
C ARG A 127 14.89 15.43 25.16
N VAL A 128 13.62 15.28 24.85
CA VAL A 128 13.18 14.93 23.51
C VAL A 128 13.09 16.18 22.65
N VAL A 129 13.77 16.20 21.51
CA VAL A 129 13.66 17.25 20.48
C VAL A 129 12.95 16.69 19.27
N LEU A 130 11.74 17.13 19.03
CA LEU A 130 10.95 16.77 17.87
C LEU A 130 11.25 17.73 16.70
N SER A 131 11.46 17.21 15.49
CA SER A 131 11.56 18.05 14.30
C SER A 131 10.25 18.83 14.04
N PRO A 132 10.29 19.98 13.36
CA PRO A 132 9.13 20.87 13.24
C PRO A 132 7.97 20.26 12.45
N VAL A 133 6.84 20.94 12.39
CA VAL A 133 5.75 20.60 11.47
C VAL A 133 6.27 20.68 10.04
N SER A 134 5.93 19.66 9.24
CA SER A 134 6.38 19.55 7.85
C SER A 134 5.96 20.77 7.02
N ASN A 135 6.85 21.19 6.17
CA ASN A 135 6.61 22.25 5.19
C ASN A 135 7.64 22.13 4.05
N ARG A 136 7.44 22.88 2.97
CA ARG A 136 8.31 22.83 1.80
C ARG A 136 9.79 23.06 2.11
N LYS A 137 10.14 23.91 3.08
CA LYS A 137 11.54 24.16 3.46
C LYS A 137 12.17 22.94 4.13
N VAL A 138 11.42 22.23 4.98
CA VAL A 138 11.90 20.99 5.59
C VAL A 138 12.13 19.92 4.50
N TYR A 139 11.21 19.79 3.55
CA TYR A 139 11.42 18.87 2.41
C TYR A 139 12.70 19.19 1.62
N GLU A 140 12.92 20.46 1.32
CA GLU A 140 14.08 20.94 0.54
C GLU A 140 15.42 20.64 1.23
N LEU A 141 15.48 20.54 2.57
CA LEU A 141 16.70 20.14 3.30
C LEU A 141 17.15 18.71 3.00
N GLY A 142 16.24 17.84 2.61
CA GLY A 142 16.52 16.41 2.42
C GLY A 142 16.62 15.94 0.97
N ILE A 143 16.38 16.81 -0.01
CA ILE A 143 16.25 16.42 -1.43
C ILE A 143 17.49 15.66 -1.94
N ASP A 144 18.69 16.11 -1.59
CA ASP A 144 19.95 15.57 -2.09
C ASP A 144 20.22 14.14 -1.61
N SER A 145 19.60 13.72 -0.50
CA SER A 145 19.77 12.38 0.07
C SER A 145 18.66 11.41 -0.32
N ILE A 146 17.64 11.82 -1.08
CA ILE A 146 16.55 10.95 -1.54
C ILE A 146 17.06 10.04 -2.67
N PRO A 147 17.13 8.71 -2.48
CA PRO A 147 17.76 7.83 -3.46
C PRO A 147 16.88 7.51 -4.67
N SER A 148 15.56 7.73 -4.58
CA SER A 148 14.62 7.41 -5.65
C SER A 148 13.42 8.36 -5.69
N GLU A 149 13.09 8.83 -6.90
CA GLU A 149 11.89 9.63 -7.12
C GLU A 149 10.59 8.83 -6.96
N SER A 150 10.64 7.50 -7.06
CA SER A 150 9.47 6.63 -6.95
C SER A 150 8.97 6.42 -5.51
N GLU A 151 9.70 6.91 -4.52
CA GLU A 151 9.28 6.85 -3.13
C GLU A 151 8.10 7.76 -2.84
N CYS A 152 7.21 7.38 -1.92
CA CYS A 152 6.05 8.19 -1.59
C CYS A 152 6.47 9.49 -0.87
N TYR A 153 5.72 10.56 -1.09
CA TYR A 153 6.03 11.88 -0.53
C TYR A 153 6.20 11.89 1.00
N PRO A 154 5.36 11.22 1.80
CA PRO A 154 5.57 11.13 3.26
C PRO A 154 6.93 10.52 3.65
N ALA A 155 7.45 9.60 2.86
CA ALA A 155 8.75 8.99 3.08
C ALA A 155 9.89 9.97 2.73
N LYS A 156 9.78 10.66 1.59
CA LYS A 156 10.76 11.69 1.19
C LYS A 156 10.91 12.80 2.22
N LEU A 157 9.84 13.19 2.91
CA LEU A 157 9.89 14.16 4.00
C LEU A 157 10.82 13.73 5.14
N ALA A 158 11.02 12.42 5.36
CA ALA A 158 11.86 11.92 6.44
C ALA A 158 13.32 12.40 6.31
N HIS A 159 13.83 12.50 5.09
CA HIS A 159 15.18 13.01 4.84
C HIS A 159 15.34 14.44 5.36
N GLY A 160 14.38 15.30 5.04
CA GLY A 160 14.39 16.70 5.49
C GLY A 160 14.25 16.86 7.01
N HIS A 161 13.43 16.00 7.65
CA HIS A 161 13.27 16.04 9.10
C HIS A 161 14.54 15.60 9.84
N VAL A 162 15.20 14.54 9.36
CA VAL A 162 16.47 14.09 9.94
C VAL A 162 17.56 15.13 9.69
N GLN A 163 17.65 15.68 8.47
CA GLN A 163 18.61 16.74 8.16
C GLN A 163 18.37 17.99 9.01
N TRP A 164 17.11 18.32 9.30
CA TRP A 164 16.78 19.43 10.20
C TRP A 164 17.34 19.20 11.62
N LEU A 165 17.17 18.00 12.17
CA LEU A 165 17.73 17.65 13.48
C LEU A 165 19.25 17.80 13.50
N ILE A 166 19.93 17.28 12.48
CA ILE A 166 21.38 17.40 12.32
C ILE A 166 21.82 18.86 12.27
N ASN A 167 21.16 19.68 11.44
CA ASN A 167 21.48 21.09 11.28
C ASN A 167 21.24 21.92 12.56
N ASN A 168 20.43 21.40 13.50
CA ASN A 168 20.19 22.01 14.81
C ASN A 168 21.08 21.40 15.92
N GLY A 169 22.14 20.69 15.56
CA GLY A 169 23.14 20.17 16.50
C GLY A 169 22.68 18.97 17.32
N ILE A 170 21.71 18.21 16.86
CA ILE A 170 21.26 16.99 17.53
C ILE A 170 22.15 15.84 17.08
N HIS A 171 22.95 15.30 18.00
CA HIS A 171 23.92 14.25 17.74
C HIS A 171 23.38 12.82 17.95
N THR A 172 22.26 12.66 18.66
CA THR A 172 21.60 11.36 18.86
C THR A 172 20.20 11.43 18.32
N ILE A 173 19.91 10.65 17.28
CA ILE A 173 18.60 10.63 16.60
C ILE A 173 18.01 9.24 16.69
N PHE A 174 16.76 9.14 17.14
CA PHE A 174 16.02 7.89 17.25
C PHE A 174 14.93 7.80 16.19
N TYR A 175 15.03 6.80 15.31
CA TYR A 175 14.05 6.51 14.28
C TYR A 175 13.94 4.99 14.05
N PRO A 176 13.06 4.27 14.80
CA PRO A 176 12.99 2.82 14.75
C PRO A 176 12.30 2.29 13.48
N SER A 177 12.71 1.10 13.06
CA SER A 177 12.02 0.27 12.08
C SER A 177 10.91 -0.52 12.76
N ILE A 178 9.66 -0.32 12.33
CA ILE A 178 8.49 -0.93 12.97
C ILE A 178 7.79 -1.87 11.98
N PRO A 179 8.08 -3.20 12.00
CA PRO A 179 7.45 -4.15 11.09
C PRO A 179 6.02 -4.52 11.48
N TYR A 180 5.70 -4.52 12.78
CA TYR A 180 4.38 -4.90 13.30
C TYR A 180 3.83 -3.82 14.22
N GLU A 181 2.58 -3.50 14.02
CA GLU A 181 1.78 -2.69 14.92
C GLU A 181 0.98 -3.55 15.89
N ARG A 182 0.31 -2.92 16.87
CA ARG A 182 -0.62 -3.58 17.76
C ARG A 182 -1.79 -4.16 16.95
N ASN A 183 -2.17 -5.41 17.24
CA ASN A 183 -3.36 -6.00 16.63
C ASN A 183 -4.63 -5.40 17.25
N GLU A 184 -5.39 -4.63 16.47
CA GLU A 184 -6.65 -4.02 16.88
C GLU A 184 -7.88 -4.82 16.44
N PHE A 185 -7.73 -5.74 15.50
CA PHE A 185 -8.82 -6.50 14.88
C PHE A 185 -8.51 -7.99 14.91
N ALA A 186 -9.21 -8.73 15.78
CA ALA A 186 -8.96 -10.16 16.01
C ALA A 186 -9.13 -11.03 14.74
N GLU A 187 -9.99 -10.62 13.82
CA GLU A 187 -10.25 -11.35 12.57
C GLU A 187 -9.28 -11.01 11.44
N ALA A 188 -8.41 -9.98 11.62
CA ALA A 188 -7.39 -9.65 10.65
C ALA A 188 -6.35 -10.78 10.53
N ASN A 189 -5.89 -11.03 9.30
CA ASN A 189 -4.93 -12.09 9.04
C ASN A 189 -3.53 -11.77 9.59
N ASN A 190 -3.20 -10.48 9.70
CA ASN A 190 -1.95 -9.97 10.27
C ASN A 190 -2.08 -8.47 10.60
N HIS A 191 -1.03 -7.91 11.20
CA HIS A 191 -0.98 -6.50 11.61
C HIS A 191 0.35 -5.84 11.21
N TYR A 192 0.81 -6.14 9.98
CA TYR A 192 2.01 -5.55 9.40
C TYR A 192 1.89 -4.03 9.26
N ASN A 193 3.05 -3.40 9.28
CA ASN A 193 3.19 -2.03 8.79
C ASN A 193 3.43 -2.00 7.28
N CYS A 194 3.38 -0.80 6.70
CA CYS A 194 3.81 -0.57 5.34
C CYS A 194 5.30 -0.93 5.17
N PRO A 195 5.73 -1.62 4.10
CA PRO A 195 7.13 -1.90 3.85
C PRO A 195 8.03 -0.67 3.86
N ILE A 196 7.57 0.46 3.36
CA ILE A 196 8.30 1.74 3.41
C ILE A 196 8.52 2.16 4.87
N VAL A 197 7.47 2.18 5.68
CA VAL A 197 7.59 2.52 7.12
C VAL A 197 8.60 1.62 7.83
N THR A 198 8.56 0.31 7.52
CA THR A 198 9.47 -0.66 8.13
C THR A 198 10.93 -0.47 7.73
N SER A 199 11.20 -0.14 6.46
CA SER A 199 12.57 -0.10 5.92
C SER A 199 13.19 1.30 5.86
N TYR A 200 12.41 2.35 6.07
CA TYR A 200 12.85 3.71 5.80
C TYR A 200 13.97 4.21 6.72
N PRO A 201 14.04 3.81 8.00
CA PRO A 201 15.21 4.11 8.83
C PRO A 201 16.53 3.57 8.25
N GLU A 202 16.51 2.39 7.60
CA GLU A 202 17.68 1.85 6.89
C GLU A 202 18.02 2.65 5.63
N ASN A 203 17.01 3.18 4.94
CA ASN A 203 17.20 4.09 3.81
C ASN A 203 17.91 5.37 4.27
N ILE A 204 17.42 6.03 5.30
CA ILE A 204 18.00 7.23 5.90
C ILE A 204 19.47 6.97 6.31
N LYS A 205 19.73 5.89 7.02
CA LYS A 205 21.06 5.49 7.48
C LYS A 205 22.10 5.43 6.36
N ASN A 206 21.69 4.95 5.20
CA ASN A 206 22.60 4.70 4.09
C ASN A 206 22.72 5.86 3.10
N ASN A 207 21.92 6.93 3.24
CA ASN A 207 21.85 8.02 2.26
C ASN A 207 22.07 9.42 2.84
N ILE A 208 22.17 9.58 4.16
CA ILE A 208 22.54 10.87 4.78
C ILE A 208 24.01 10.83 5.19
N ASP A 209 24.83 11.67 4.57
CA ASP A 209 26.29 11.66 4.71
C ASP A 209 26.77 11.74 6.17
N ALA A 210 26.21 12.63 6.99
CA ALA A 210 26.59 12.77 8.39
C ALA A 210 26.35 11.46 9.21
N ILE A 211 25.35 10.68 8.84
CA ILE A 211 25.07 9.37 9.46
C ILE A 211 26.03 8.32 8.90
N VAL A 212 26.26 8.30 7.59
CA VAL A 212 27.20 7.37 6.93
C VAL A 212 28.62 7.54 7.46
N HIS A 213 29.04 8.77 7.70
CA HIS A 213 30.38 9.08 8.24
C HIS A 213 30.48 8.96 9.75
N GLY A 214 29.39 8.64 10.46
CA GLY A 214 29.38 8.45 11.91
C GLY A 214 29.50 9.75 12.74
N GLU A 215 29.13 10.90 12.15
CA GLU A 215 29.08 12.19 12.85
C GLU A 215 27.85 12.30 13.76
N VAL A 216 26.82 11.47 13.50
CA VAL A 216 25.56 11.39 14.24
C VAL A 216 25.30 9.95 14.66
N ASP A 217 24.94 9.78 15.93
CA ASP A 217 24.49 8.51 16.47
C ASP A 217 23.03 8.25 16.08
N PHE A 218 22.83 7.45 15.05
CA PHE A 218 21.50 7.16 14.49
C PHE A 218 20.98 5.81 14.99
N LEU A 219 19.99 5.87 15.90
CA LEU A 219 19.36 4.72 16.51
C LEU A 219 18.15 4.29 15.68
N HIS A 220 18.27 3.14 15.02
CA HIS A 220 17.24 2.61 14.11
C HIS A 220 16.86 1.15 14.41
N PRO A 221 16.60 0.78 15.67
CA PRO A 221 16.32 -0.60 16.03
C PRO A 221 15.04 -1.12 15.35
N PHE A 222 15.02 -2.45 15.09
CA PHE A 222 13.80 -3.13 14.69
C PHE A 222 12.95 -3.43 15.91
N ILE A 223 11.79 -2.78 16.03
CA ILE A 223 10.90 -2.86 17.19
C ILE A 223 9.50 -3.24 16.75
N SER A 224 8.90 -4.22 17.41
CA SER A 224 7.53 -4.65 17.18
C SER A 224 6.59 -4.11 18.27
N PHE A 225 5.51 -3.46 17.86
CA PHE A 225 4.43 -3.03 18.76
C PHE A 225 3.37 -4.12 19.00
N ALA A 226 3.65 -5.38 18.67
CA ALA A 226 2.69 -6.46 18.84
C ALA A 226 2.21 -6.64 20.28
N SER A 227 3.11 -6.44 21.26
CA SER A 227 2.81 -6.44 22.71
C SER A 227 3.80 -5.59 23.49
N GLU A 228 3.40 -5.18 24.69
CA GLU A 228 4.26 -4.46 25.63
C GLU A 228 5.52 -5.26 25.98
N ASP A 229 5.39 -6.57 26.23
CA ASP A 229 6.52 -7.44 26.54
C ASP A 229 7.54 -7.50 25.39
N THR A 230 7.06 -7.59 24.16
CA THR A 230 7.92 -7.66 22.96
C THR A 230 8.74 -6.38 22.80
N ILE A 231 8.10 -5.22 22.94
CA ILE A 231 8.77 -3.93 22.81
C ILE A 231 9.73 -3.69 23.99
N SER A 232 9.31 -4.03 25.20
CA SER A 232 10.12 -3.89 26.41
C SER A 232 11.40 -4.72 26.34
N TYR A 233 11.30 -5.98 25.94
CA TYR A 233 12.47 -6.86 25.76
C TYR A 233 13.47 -6.26 24.76
N ARG A 234 12.97 -5.77 23.61
CA ARG A 234 13.84 -5.20 22.59
C ARG A 234 14.48 -3.89 23.00
N LEU A 235 13.75 -3.03 23.70
CA LEU A 235 14.30 -1.77 24.21
C LEU A 235 15.37 -1.99 25.28
N VAL A 236 15.22 -3.00 26.14
CA VAL A 236 16.27 -3.39 27.09
C VAL A 236 17.53 -3.83 26.33
N ASP A 237 17.40 -4.69 25.33
CA ASP A 237 18.51 -5.18 24.52
C ASP A 237 19.27 -4.04 23.81
N GLU A 238 18.55 -3.09 23.25
CA GLU A 238 19.11 -1.97 22.47
C GLU A 238 19.74 -0.85 23.33
N LEU A 239 19.12 -0.53 24.47
CA LEU A 239 19.45 0.71 25.19
C LEU A 239 20.24 0.49 26.48
N SER A 240 20.08 -0.68 27.16
CA SER A 240 20.68 -0.91 28.45
C SER A 240 22.22 -0.82 28.39
N GLY A 241 22.85 -1.51 27.46
CA GLY A 241 24.31 -1.46 27.28
C GLY A 241 24.81 -0.11 26.76
N LYS A 242 24.08 0.49 25.81
CA LYS A 242 24.50 1.73 25.15
C LYS A 242 24.47 2.96 26.07
N PHE A 243 23.41 3.10 26.86
CA PHE A 243 23.22 4.25 27.75
C PHE A 243 23.42 3.92 29.23
N HIS A 244 23.87 2.69 29.54
CA HIS A 244 24.04 2.22 30.91
C HIS A 244 22.78 2.37 31.79
N ILE A 245 21.62 2.08 31.22
CA ILE A 245 20.31 2.18 31.88
C ILE A 245 19.93 0.81 32.44
N PRO A 246 19.53 0.71 33.73
CA PRO A 246 19.02 -0.53 34.28
C PRO A 246 17.81 -1.07 33.55
N ALA A 247 17.73 -2.37 33.34
CA ALA A 247 16.65 -3.01 32.62
C ALA A 247 15.26 -2.72 33.24
N ASP A 248 15.17 -2.66 34.56
CA ASP A 248 13.90 -2.40 35.26
C ASP A 248 13.41 -0.97 35.04
N GLU A 249 14.32 0.00 34.90
CA GLU A 249 13.99 1.38 34.57
C GLU A 249 13.42 1.47 33.14
N ILE A 250 14.04 0.78 32.17
CA ILE A 250 13.56 0.69 30.79
C ILE A 250 12.18 0.04 30.74
N LYS A 251 11.96 -1.05 31.50
CA LYS A 251 10.66 -1.71 31.56
C LYS A 251 9.58 -0.81 32.15
N LYS A 252 9.89 -0.09 33.23
CA LYS A 252 8.96 0.87 33.83
C LYS A 252 8.59 2.00 32.84
N ALA A 253 9.58 2.60 32.19
CA ALA A 253 9.37 3.63 31.17
C ALA A 253 8.55 3.11 29.99
N THR A 254 8.77 1.85 29.58
CA THR A 254 7.99 1.19 28.52
C THR A 254 6.52 1.07 28.94
N HIS A 255 6.26 0.64 30.17
CA HIS A 255 4.91 0.50 30.69
C HIS A 255 4.17 1.84 30.68
N THR A 256 4.76 2.90 31.28
CA THR A 256 4.17 4.25 31.29
C THR A 256 3.89 4.76 29.88
N ALA A 257 4.82 4.54 28.94
CA ALA A 257 4.66 4.94 27.55
C ALA A 257 3.55 4.15 26.82
N TRP A 258 3.39 2.87 27.15
CA TRP A 258 2.34 2.00 26.62
C TRP A 258 0.95 2.45 27.07
N GLU A 259 0.83 2.83 28.34
CA GLU A 259 -0.40 3.40 28.89
C GLU A 259 -0.76 4.74 28.24
N GLU A 260 0.21 5.65 28.04
CA GLU A 260 -0.03 6.93 27.37
C GLU A 260 -0.49 6.73 25.92
N LEU A 261 0.14 5.82 25.16
CA LEU A 261 -0.30 5.51 23.81
C LEU A 261 -1.74 4.95 23.80
N ALA A 262 -2.09 4.11 24.78
CA ALA A 262 -3.44 3.58 24.92
C ALA A 262 -4.44 4.69 25.29
N ALA A 263 -4.05 5.63 26.17
CA ALA A 263 -4.85 6.79 26.53
C ALA A 263 -5.12 7.71 25.33
N CYS A 264 -4.11 8.00 24.50
CA CYS A 264 -4.28 8.77 23.26
C CYS A 264 -5.29 8.14 22.30
N ARG A 265 -5.20 6.83 22.09
CA ARG A 265 -6.15 6.09 21.23
C ARG A 265 -7.58 6.15 21.78
N LYS A 266 -7.74 5.91 23.07
CA LYS A 266 -9.05 5.99 23.74
C LYS A 266 -9.64 7.39 23.66
N ASP A 267 -8.81 8.42 23.78
CA ASP A 267 -9.23 9.81 23.64
C ASP A 267 -9.73 10.12 22.23
N MET A 268 -9.02 9.65 21.19
CA MET A 268 -9.46 9.79 19.80
C MET A 268 -10.79 9.07 19.55
N GLN A 269 -10.98 7.86 20.07
CA GLN A 269 -12.23 7.11 19.96
C GLN A 269 -13.39 7.87 20.62
N LYS A 270 -13.19 8.32 21.86
CA LYS A 270 -14.17 9.14 22.58
C LYS A 270 -14.53 10.41 21.81
N LYS A 271 -13.52 11.09 21.21
CA LYS A 271 -13.75 12.29 20.42
C LYS A 271 -14.52 12.03 19.13
N GLY A 272 -14.31 10.87 18.51
CA GLY A 272 -15.11 10.36 17.41
C GLY A 272 -16.58 10.16 17.80
N GLU A 273 -16.82 9.47 18.89
CA GLU A 273 -18.19 9.23 19.42
C GLU A 273 -18.91 10.54 19.78
N GLU A 274 -18.22 11.48 20.43
CA GLU A 274 -18.75 12.81 20.72
C GLU A 274 -19.13 13.55 19.43
N THR A 275 -18.29 13.45 18.40
CA THR A 275 -18.56 14.08 17.11
C THR A 275 -19.76 13.46 16.42
N ILE A 276 -19.89 12.13 16.42
CA ILE A 276 -21.06 11.44 15.86
C ILE A 276 -22.34 11.85 16.58
N ARG A 277 -22.32 11.90 17.91
CA ARG A 277 -23.46 12.36 18.72
C ARG A 277 -23.86 13.79 18.33
N PHE A 278 -22.88 14.69 18.26
CA PHE A 278 -23.09 16.07 17.80
C PHE A 278 -23.72 16.14 16.40
N LEU A 279 -23.27 15.30 15.45
CA LEU A 279 -23.84 15.26 14.10
C LEU A 279 -25.30 14.79 14.11
N ASN A 280 -25.63 13.81 14.93
CA ASN A 280 -27.00 13.29 15.05
C ASN A 280 -27.94 14.32 15.71
N GLU A 281 -27.49 15.02 16.74
CA GLU A 281 -28.26 16.04 17.44
C GLU A 281 -28.50 17.30 16.59
N THR A 282 -27.53 17.68 15.79
CA THR A 282 -27.59 18.92 15.00
C THR A 282 -28.08 18.73 13.57
N GLY A 283 -28.22 17.49 13.12
CA GLY A 283 -28.55 17.17 11.71
C GLY A 283 -27.42 17.53 10.72
N ASN A 284 -26.24 17.86 11.22
CA ASN A 284 -25.09 18.14 10.37
C ASN A 284 -24.51 16.87 9.75
N ARG A 285 -23.74 17.05 8.68
CA ARG A 285 -23.05 15.96 7.97
C ARG A 285 -21.57 15.92 8.35
N GLY A 286 -21.03 14.71 8.41
CA GLY A 286 -19.60 14.46 8.59
C GLY A 286 -18.98 13.72 7.41
N ILE A 287 -17.68 13.89 7.24
CA ILE A 287 -16.86 13.12 6.33
C ILE A 287 -15.73 12.46 7.14
N VAL A 288 -15.61 11.15 7.03
CA VAL A 288 -14.44 10.42 7.46
C VAL A 288 -13.39 10.58 6.38
N LEU A 289 -12.37 11.37 6.66
CA LEU A 289 -11.21 11.52 5.79
C LEU A 289 -10.21 10.42 6.17
N ALA A 290 -10.38 9.27 5.53
CA ALA A 290 -9.66 8.05 5.88
C ALA A 290 -8.29 7.99 5.21
N GLY A 291 -7.27 7.58 5.96
CA GLY A 291 -5.91 7.52 5.44
C GLY A 291 -4.96 6.74 6.33
N ARG A 292 -3.71 7.14 6.33
CA ARG A 292 -2.66 6.62 7.20
C ARG A 292 -2.37 7.62 8.31
N PRO A 293 -1.73 7.24 9.41
CA PRO A 293 -1.42 8.16 10.50
C PRO A 293 -0.76 9.46 10.04
N TYR A 294 0.18 9.40 9.13
CA TYR A 294 0.91 10.55 8.60
C TYR A 294 0.07 11.49 7.70
N HIS A 295 -1.16 11.10 7.34
CA HIS A 295 -2.05 12.00 6.59
C HIS A 295 -2.61 13.16 7.45
N ILE A 296 -2.40 13.13 8.77
CA ILE A 296 -2.70 14.31 9.61
C ILE A 296 -1.67 15.42 9.46
N ASP A 297 -0.50 15.14 8.85
CA ASP A 297 0.51 16.15 8.54
C ASP A 297 -0.04 17.20 7.55
N PRO A 298 0.02 18.51 7.88
CA PRO A 298 -0.51 19.56 7.02
C PRO A 298 0.16 19.67 5.65
N GLU A 299 1.44 19.31 5.53
CA GLU A 299 2.15 19.30 4.25
C GLU A 299 1.71 18.11 3.39
N VAL A 300 1.46 16.95 4.00
CA VAL A 300 1.00 15.75 3.31
C VAL A 300 -0.46 15.87 2.87
N ASN A 301 -1.35 16.37 3.73
CA ASN A 301 -2.78 16.49 3.41
C ASN A 301 -3.13 17.78 2.64
N HIS A 302 -2.18 18.69 2.48
CA HIS A 302 -2.33 19.93 1.71
C HIS A 302 -3.49 20.86 2.13
N GLY A 303 -4.04 20.69 3.33
CA GLY A 303 -5.20 21.46 3.81
C GLY A 303 -6.55 20.93 3.31
N ILE A 304 -6.63 19.66 2.93
CA ILE A 304 -7.90 19.00 2.56
C ILE A 304 -8.89 18.96 3.73
N PRO A 305 -8.49 18.69 5.00
CA PRO A 305 -9.42 18.77 6.13
C PRO A 305 -10.08 20.14 6.26
N GLU A 306 -9.33 21.22 6.14
CA GLU A 306 -9.83 22.58 6.19
C GLU A 306 -10.73 22.91 4.99
N LEU A 307 -10.41 22.39 3.81
CA LEU A 307 -11.25 22.50 2.62
C LEU A 307 -12.62 21.87 2.85
N ILE A 308 -12.69 20.64 3.40
CA ILE A 308 -13.94 19.94 3.70
C ILE A 308 -14.72 20.71 4.78
N ASN A 309 -14.04 21.14 5.84
CA ASN A 309 -14.67 21.89 6.94
C ASN A 309 -15.23 23.24 6.46
N SER A 310 -14.62 23.86 5.41
CA SER A 310 -15.12 25.09 4.79
C SER A 310 -16.48 24.95 4.10
N TYR A 311 -16.91 23.72 3.81
CA TYR A 311 -18.26 23.41 3.29
C TYR A 311 -19.28 23.15 4.39
N ASN A 312 -18.97 23.49 5.64
CA ASN A 312 -19.80 23.22 6.82
C ASN A 312 -20.04 21.73 7.03
N ILE A 313 -18.97 20.95 7.00
CA ILE A 313 -18.95 19.50 7.19
C ILE A 313 -17.90 19.16 8.25
N ALA A 314 -18.25 18.34 9.23
CA ALA A 314 -17.30 17.85 10.21
C ALA A 314 -16.32 16.87 9.56
N VAL A 315 -15.07 16.86 10.03
CA VAL A 315 -14.03 15.96 9.54
C VAL A 315 -13.62 15.01 10.65
N LEU A 316 -13.78 13.72 10.41
CA LEU A 316 -13.38 12.64 11.31
C LEU A 316 -12.17 11.90 10.74
N THR A 317 -11.40 11.23 11.60
CA THR A 317 -10.34 10.31 11.20
C THR A 317 -10.85 8.87 11.23
N GLU A 318 -10.20 7.95 10.50
CA GLU A 318 -10.60 6.54 10.49
C GLU A 318 -10.50 5.87 11.86
N ASP A 319 -9.45 6.19 12.64
CA ASP A 319 -9.20 5.62 13.96
C ASP A 319 -10.19 6.12 15.03
N SER A 320 -10.82 7.26 14.80
CA SER A 320 -11.85 7.79 15.71
C SER A 320 -13.16 6.99 15.70
N ILE A 321 -13.40 6.16 14.67
CA ILE A 321 -14.67 5.42 14.50
C ILE A 321 -14.50 3.93 14.17
N SER A 322 -13.29 3.46 13.83
CA SER A 322 -13.07 2.08 13.37
C SER A 322 -13.44 1.01 14.41
N HIS A 323 -13.42 1.35 15.70
CA HIS A 323 -13.80 0.47 16.79
C HIS A 323 -15.31 0.22 16.88
N LEU A 324 -16.15 1.08 16.26
CA LEU A 324 -17.61 1.03 16.38
C LEU A 324 -18.25 -0.10 15.55
N ASN A 325 -17.63 -0.48 14.45
CA ASN A 325 -18.15 -1.55 13.60
C ASN A 325 -17.02 -2.20 12.78
N PRO A 326 -16.35 -3.25 13.32
CA PRO A 326 -15.30 -3.96 12.61
C PRO A 326 -15.73 -4.47 11.24
N ALA A 327 -14.78 -4.65 10.33
CA ALA A 327 -15.06 -5.14 8.99
C ALA A 327 -15.62 -6.56 9.00
N GLU A 328 -16.59 -6.85 8.13
CA GLU A 328 -17.16 -8.19 7.98
C GLU A 328 -16.21 -9.07 7.15
N HIS A 329 -15.81 -10.21 7.70
CA HIS A 329 -14.95 -11.19 7.03
C HIS A 329 -15.73 -12.37 6.44
N PRO A 330 -15.20 -13.02 5.38
CA PRO A 330 -13.93 -12.74 4.70
C PRO A 330 -14.01 -11.57 3.72
N LEU A 331 -12.93 -10.79 3.63
CA LEU A 331 -12.76 -9.72 2.66
C LEU A 331 -12.34 -10.23 1.27
N ASN A 332 -12.43 -9.39 0.24
CA ASN A 332 -11.86 -9.68 -1.09
C ASN A 332 -10.32 -9.72 -1.08
N VAL A 333 -9.71 -9.10 -0.06
CA VAL A 333 -8.27 -8.99 0.13
C VAL A 333 -7.84 -9.72 1.40
N MET A 334 -6.55 -9.99 1.53
CA MET A 334 -5.97 -10.37 2.82
C MET A 334 -5.89 -9.14 3.72
N ASP A 335 -6.50 -9.24 4.88
CA ASP A 335 -6.46 -8.21 5.90
C ASP A 335 -5.18 -8.34 6.73
N GLN A 336 -4.08 -7.79 6.21
CA GLN A 336 -2.73 -8.06 6.75
C GLN A 336 -1.98 -6.80 7.19
N TRP A 337 -2.48 -5.60 6.90
CA TRP A 337 -1.85 -4.34 7.29
C TRP A 337 -2.74 -3.59 8.27
N MET A 338 -2.20 -3.31 9.43
CA MET A 338 -2.94 -2.75 10.56
C MET A 338 -3.75 -1.49 10.19
N TYR A 339 -3.12 -0.51 9.53
CA TYR A 339 -3.82 0.74 9.17
C TYR A 339 -4.84 0.58 8.05
N HIS A 340 -4.72 -0.48 7.22
CA HIS A 340 -5.75 -0.83 6.24
C HIS A 340 -6.96 -1.47 6.89
N SER A 341 -6.77 -2.30 7.91
CA SER A 341 -7.86 -2.86 8.71
C SER A 341 -8.73 -1.76 9.32
N ARG A 342 -8.11 -0.66 9.79
CA ARG A 342 -8.85 0.53 10.25
C ARG A 342 -9.71 1.15 9.14
N LEU A 343 -9.19 1.22 7.90
CA LEU A 343 -9.94 1.76 6.76
C LEU A 343 -11.15 0.90 6.41
N TYR A 344 -11.00 -0.43 6.47
CA TYR A 344 -12.11 -1.37 6.23
C TYR A 344 -13.18 -1.26 7.31
N ALA A 345 -12.78 -1.20 8.58
CA ALA A 345 -13.69 -1.01 9.70
C ALA A 345 -14.41 0.35 9.63
N ALA A 346 -13.69 1.43 9.34
CA ALA A 346 -14.29 2.75 9.17
C ALA A 346 -15.31 2.77 8.02
N ALA A 347 -15.00 2.14 6.87
CA ALA A 347 -15.92 2.01 5.76
C ALA A 347 -17.16 1.18 6.14
N ASN A 348 -16.96 0.09 6.90
CA ASN A 348 -18.04 -0.76 7.40
C ASN A 348 -18.97 0.00 8.36
N TYR A 349 -18.44 0.88 9.19
CA TYR A 349 -19.26 1.76 10.02
C TYR A 349 -20.01 2.80 9.20
N VAL A 350 -19.30 3.51 8.29
CA VAL A 350 -19.89 4.57 7.43
C VAL A 350 -21.04 4.05 6.58
N LYS A 351 -20.97 2.80 6.09
CA LYS A 351 -22.08 2.23 5.30
C LYS A 351 -23.40 2.17 6.08
N THR A 352 -23.36 2.11 7.41
CA THR A 352 -24.55 2.01 8.27
C THR A 352 -25.13 3.34 8.70
N VAL A 353 -24.41 4.46 8.49
CA VAL A 353 -24.77 5.79 9.00
C VAL A 353 -25.12 6.74 7.85
N ASP A 354 -26.29 7.37 7.88
CA ASP A 354 -26.79 8.19 6.75
C ASP A 354 -26.07 9.52 6.57
N ASN A 355 -25.80 10.23 7.66
CA ASN A 355 -25.20 11.56 7.69
C ASN A 355 -23.65 11.53 7.69
N LEU A 356 -23.05 10.36 7.46
CA LEU A 356 -21.60 10.18 7.41
C LEU A 356 -21.16 9.60 6.07
N ASP A 357 -20.18 10.20 5.44
CA ASP A 357 -19.58 9.74 4.17
C ASP A 357 -18.08 9.53 4.34
N LEU A 358 -17.43 8.84 3.40
CA LEU A 358 -16.00 8.56 3.46
C LEU A 358 -15.28 9.08 2.21
N ILE A 359 -14.18 9.79 2.46
CA ILE A 359 -13.18 10.14 1.44
C ILE A 359 -11.86 9.49 1.84
N GLN A 360 -11.26 8.73 0.93
CA GLN A 360 -9.97 8.10 1.18
C GLN A 360 -8.82 8.90 0.59
N LEU A 361 -7.83 9.23 1.43
CA LEU A 361 -6.54 9.78 1.00
C LEU A 361 -5.61 8.64 0.62
N ASN A 362 -4.96 8.74 -0.50
CA ASN A 362 -3.97 7.78 -0.98
C ASN A 362 -2.86 8.46 -1.76
N SER A 363 -1.66 7.90 -1.73
CA SER A 363 -0.51 8.43 -2.46
C SER A 363 -0.47 7.91 -3.89
N PHE A 364 0.02 8.71 -4.83
CA PHE A 364 0.32 8.26 -6.18
C PHE A 364 1.35 7.12 -6.15
N GLY A 365 1.13 6.08 -6.98
CA GLY A 365 2.02 4.93 -7.08
C GLY A 365 2.06 4.02 -5.84
N CYS A 366 1.25 4.28 -4.81
CA CYS A 366 1.19 3.42 -3.63
C CYS A 366 0.46 2.11 -3.94
N GLY A 367 1.23 1.03 -4.11
CA GLY A 367 0.64 -0.28 -4.40
C GLY A 367 -0.14 -0.90 -3.24
N LEU A 368 0.08 -0.46 -1.99
CA LEU A 368 -0.75 -0.88 -0.87
C LEU A 368 -2.13 -0.20 -0.95
N ASP A 369 -2.15 1.09 -1.30
CA ASP A 369 -3.41 1.81 -1.50
C ASP A 369 -4.21 1.23 -2.67
N ALA A 370 -3.54 0.70 -3.69
CA ALA A 370 -4.21 -0.01 -4.79
C ALA A 370 -5.03 -1.23 -4.31
N VAL A 371 -4.57 -1.93 -3.27
CA VAL A 371 -5.32 -3.01 -2.61
C VAL A 371 -6.46 -2.45 -1.77
N THR A 372 -6.18 -1.44 -0.97
CA THR A 372 -7.12 -0.88 0.01
C THR A 372 -8.28 -0.14 -0.64
N THR A 373 -8.01 0.68 -1.66
CA THR A 373 -9.06 1.46 -2.36
C THR A 373 -10.12 0.55 -2.95
N ASP A 374 -9.71 -0.56 -3.51
CA ASP A 374 -10.61 -1.54 -4.10
C ASP A 374 -11.52 -2.20 -3.05
N GLN A 375 -10.99 -2.52 -1.87
CA GLN A 375 -11.77 -3.12 -0.79
C GLN A 375 -12.72 -2.11 -0.15
N VAL A 376 -12.24 -0.89 0.16
CA VAL A 376 -13.08 0.18 0.71
C VAL A 376 -14.23 0.54 -0.26
N ALA A 377 -13.91 0.64 -1.56
CA ALA A 377 -14.92 0.87 -2.58
C ALA A 377 -15.98 -0.24 -2.62
N SER A 378 -15.57 -1.51 -2.49
CA SER A 378 -16.51 -2.64 -2.43
C SER A 378 -17.45 -2.52 -1.23
N ILE A 379 -16.91 -2.28 -0.03
CA ILE A 379 -17.72 -2.15 1.21
C ILE A 379 -18.76 -1.05 1.07
N LEU A 380 -18.39 0.12 0.53
CA LEU A 380 -19.27 1.26 0.41
C LEU A 380 -20.31 1.08 -0.72
N ASN A 381 -19.87 0.63 -1.90
CA ASN A 381 -20.73 0.47 -3.06
C ASN A 381 -21.80 -0.62 -2.87
N ASP A 382 -21.48 -1.69 -2.14
CA ASP A 382 -22.43 -2.76 -1.80
C ASP A 382 -23.60 -2.26 -0.93
N SER A 383 -23.49 -1.05 -0.37
CA SER A 383 -24.54 -0.38 0.44
C SER A 383 -24.95 0.99 -0.12
N ASP A 384 -24.78 1.18 -1.43
CA ASP A 384 -25.15 2.42 -2.15
C ASP A 384 -24.49 3.70 -1.60
N LYS A 385 -23.38 3.61 -0.86
CA LYS A 385 -22.55 4.77 -0.50
C LYS A 385 -21.62 5.15 -1.65
N ILE A 386 -21.36 6.45 -1.79
CA ILE A 386 -20.46 6.94 -2.83
C ILE A 386 -19.03 6.86 -2.33
N TYR A 387 -18.23 5.98 -2.94
CA TYR A 387 -16.80 5.97 -2.69
C TYR A 387 -16.10 7.14 -3.37
N THR A 388 -15.29 7.88 -2.62
CA THR A 388 -14.48 8.99 -3.15
C THR A 388 -13.03 8.83 -2.70
N SER A 389 -12.11 8.91 -3.65
CA SER A 389 -10.67 8.83 -3.42
C SER A 389 -9.99 10.12 -3.85
N LEU A 390 -9.08 10.62 -3.02
CA LEU A 390 -8.22 11.76 -3.31
C LEU A 390 -6.77 11.29 -3.33
N LYS A 391 -6.13 11.41 -4.49
CA LYS A 391 -4.70 11.13 -4.62
C LYS A 391 -3.89 12.38 -4.26
N ILE A 392 -2.91 12.19 -3.42
CA ILE A 392 -1.98 13.21 -2.92
C ILE A 392 -0.54 12.85 -3.29
N ASP A 393 0.27 13.85 -3.57
CA ASP A 393 1.70 13.74 -3.84
C ASP A 393 2.44 15.02 -3.42
N GLU A 394 3.64 15.23 -3.95
CA GLU A 394 4.46 16.43 -3.69
C GLU A 394 3.84 17.72 -4.25
N VAL A 395 2.97 17.59 -5.26
CA VAL A 395 2.35 18.73 -5.93
C VAL A 395 1.05 19.12 -5.25
N ASN A 396 1.09 20.21 -4.54
CA ASN A 396 -0.06 20.74 -3.82
C ASN A 396 -1.03 21.42 -4.79
N ASN A 397 -2.09 20.71 -5.18
CA ASN A 397 -3.17 21.27 -5.98
C ASN A 397 -4.56 20.96 -5.40
N LEU A 398 -5.07 21.88 -4.58
CA LEU A 398 -6.42 21.76 -4.01
C LEU A 398 -7.55 21.84 -5.05
N GLY A 399 -7.28 22.23 -6.28
CA GLY A 399 -8.29 22.33 -7.34
C GLY A 399 -8.98 21.00 -7.61
N ALA A 400 -8.19 19.95 -7.79
CA ALA A 400 -8.70 18.60 -8.02
C ALA A 400 -9.48 18.05 -6.80
N ALA A 401 -8.95 18.24 -5.59
CA ALA A 401 -9.64 17.86 -4.35
C ALA A 401 -10.97 18.59 -4.19
N ARG A 402 -10.98 19.89 -4.47
CA ARG A 402 -12.20 20.73 -4.43
C ARG A 402 -13.28 20.24 -5.38
N ILE A 403 -12.92 19.93 -6.62
CA ILE A 403 -13.87 19.40 -7.61
C ILE A 403 -14.46 18.08 -7.13
N ARG A 404 -13.64 17.15 -6.65
CA ARG A 404 -14.10 15.84 -6.17
C ARG A 404 -15.00 15.94 -4.94
N VAL A 405 -14.62 16.77 -3.95
CA VAL A 405 -15.47 17.01 -2.76
C VAL A 405 -16.81 17.63 -3.17
N ARG A 406 -16.82 18.64 -4.03
CA ARG A 406 -18.07 19.26 -4.52
C ARG A 406 -18.92 18.28 -5.32
N SER A 407 -18.32 17.42 -6.12
CA SER A 407 -19.04 16.38 -6.88
C SER A 407 -19.69 15.35 -5.95
N LEU A 408 -18.97 14.91 -4.90
CA LEU A 408 -19.53 14.05 -3.87
C LEU A 408 -20.76 14.71 -3.22
N LEU A 409 -20.62 15.95 -2.74
CA LEU A 409 -21.70 16.68 -2.08
C LEU A 409 -22.91 16.92 -3.00
N ALA A 410 -22.66 17.17 -4.30
CA ALA A 410 -23.72 17.32 -5.28
C ALA A 410 -24.49 15.99 -5.51
N ALA A 411 -23.75 14.88 -5.62
CA ALA A 411 -24.33 13.55 -5.79
C ALA A 411 -25.16 13.13 -4.58
N ILE A 412 -24.68 13.40 -3.36
CA ILE A 412 -25.43 13.14 -2.12
C ILE A 412 -26.76 13.93 -2.14
N ARG A 413 -26.72 15.23 -2.42
CA ARG A 413 -27.92 16.08 -2.48
C ARG A 413 -28.94 15.59 -3.51
N VAL A 414 -28.48 15.08 -4.66
CA VAL A 414 -29.37 14.52 -5.70
C VAL A 414 -30.06 13.26 -5.20
N ARG A 415 -29.35 12.37 -4.52
CA ARG A 415 -29.92 11.15 -3.93
C ARG A 415 -30.94 11.47 -2.83
N GLU A 416 -30.62 12.40 -1.93
CA GLU A 416 -31.55 12.87 -0.90
C GLU A 416 -32.85 13.45 -1.49
N LYS A 417 -32.74 14.28 -2.53
CA LYS A 417 -33.92 14.84 -3.22
C LYS A 417 -34.76 13.79 -3.90
N ARG A 418 -34.17 12.68 -4.36
CA ARG A 418 -34.91 11.56 -4.97
C ARG A 418 -35.56 10.64 -3.97
N GLY A 419 -35.24 10.79 -2.65
CA GLY A 419 -35.73 9.92 -1.59
C GLY A 419 -35.24 8.47 -1.74
N GLU A 420 -34.09 8.25 -2.38
CA GLU A 420 -33.53 6.91 -2.60
C GLU A 420 -33.17 6.28 -1.26
N LYS A 421 -33.89 5.21 -0.89
CA LYS A 421 -33.57 4.41 0.29
C LYS A 421 -32.39 3.50 -0.03
N ARG A 422 -31.37 3.51 0.82
CA ARG A 422 -30.23 2.63 0.70
C ARG A 422 -30.53 1.25 1.28
N THR A 423 -29.99 0.22 0.66
CA THR A 423 -30.03 -1.13 1.19
C THR A 423 -28.64 -1.48 1.72
N ILE A 424 -28.56 -1.85 3.00
CA ILE A 424 -27.28 -2.24 3.62
C ILE A 424 -27.10 -3.73 3.35
N HIS A 425 -26.04 -4.06 2.61
CA HIS A 425 -25.67 -5.44 2.35
C HIS A 425 -24.41 -5.83 3.11
N SER A 426 -24.28 -7.13 3.40
CA SER A 426 -23.04 -7.69 3.94
C SER A 426 -21.92 -7.55 2.89
N SER A 427 -20.76 -7.07 3.33
CA SER A 427 -19.57 -6.96 2.50
C SER A 427 -18.73 -8.25 2.49
N ALA A 428 -19.12 -9.25 3.30
CA ALA A 428 -18.45 -10.55 3.32
C ALA A 428 -18.64 -11.30 2.00
N ILE A 429 -17.55 -11.83 1.45
CA ILE A 429 -17.58 -12.56 0.19
C ILE A 429 -17.88 -14.05 0.38
N LYS A 430 -18.58 -14.64 -0.58
CA LYS A 430 -18.68 -16.09 -0.69
C LYS A 430 -17.52 -16.63 -1.53
N LYS A 431 -16.64 -17.40 -0.91
CA LYS A 431 -15.54 -18.07 -1.62
C LYS A 431 -16.04 -19.35 -2.30
N VAL A 432 -15.65 -19.55 -3.56
CA VAL A 432 -15.87 -20.81 -4.26
C VAL A 432 -14.73 -21.75 -3.89
N VAL A 433 -15.10 -22.88 -3.28
CA VAL A 433 -14.16 -23.86 -2.72
C VAL A 433 -13.85 -24.93 -3.75
N PHE A 434 -12.58 -25.29 -3.93
CA PHE A 434 -12.18 -26.41 -4.78
C PHE A 434 -12.41 -27.74 -4.04
N THR A 435 -13.38 -28.54 -4.55
CA THR A 435 -13.83 -29.78 -3.88
C THR A 435 -13.03 -31.00 -4.32
N LYS A 436 -13.23 -32.14 -3.61
CA LYS A 436 -12.60 -33.42 -3.97
C LYS A 436 -13.10 -33.96 -5.30
N GLU A 437 -14.33 -33.68 -5.68
CA GLU A 437 -14.95 -34.08 -6.95
C GLU A 437 -14.32 -33.28 -8.11
N MET A 438 -14.12 -31.97 -7.94
CA MET A 438 -13.46 -31.10 -8.90
C MET A 438 -12.02 -31.56 -9.21
N ARG A 439 -11.30 -32.06 -8.22
CA ARG A 439 -9.94 -32.60 -8.40
C ARG A 439 -9.83 -33.66 -9.50
N LYS A 440 -10.87 -34.42 -9.75
CA LYS A 440 -10.86 -35.54 -10.73
C LYS A 440 -11.03 -35.03 -12.16
N ASN A 441 -11.79 -33.98 -12.36
CA ASN A 441 -12.29 -33.56 -13.67
C ASN A 441 -11.92 -32.14 -14.09
N TYR A 442 -11.31 -31.36 -13.20
CA TYR A 442 -10.96 -29.96 -13.46
C TYR A 442 -9.51 -29.82 -13.91
N THR A 443 -9.29 -28.94 -14.86
CA THR A 443 -7.95 -28.45 -15.22
C THR A 443 -7.59 -27.27 -14.33
N ILE A 444 -6.44 -27.34 -13.68
CA ILE A 444 -5.94 -26.28 -12.80
C ILE A 444 -4.99 -25.38 -13.59
N LEU A 445 -5.38 -24.15 -13.88
CA LEU A 445 -4.58 -23.17 -14.59
C LEU A 445 -3.60 -22.50 -13.64
N CYS A 446 -2.32 -22.53 -13.97
CA CYS A 446 -1.24 -21.94 -13.20
C CYS A 446 -0.54 -20.85 -14.03
N PRO A 447 -0.45 -19.60 -13.57
CA PRO A 447 0.27 -18.57 -14.30
C PRO A 447 1.76 -18.86 -14.34
N GLN A 448 2.40 -18.56 -15.45
CA GLN A 448 3.85 -18.67 -15.62
C GLN A 448 4.57 -17.55 -14.88
N MET A 449 5.51 -17.91 -14.00
CA MET A 449 6.31 -16.92 -13.24
C MET A 449 7.82 -17.13 -13.40
N SER A 450 8.25 -18.35 -13.79
CA SER A 450 9.65 -18.69 -14.03
C SER A 450 9.74 -19.92 -14.91
N PRO A 451 9.93 -19.79 -16.23
CA PRO A 451 9.89 -20.91 -17.16
C PRO A 451 10.76 -22.10 -16.74
N ILE A 452 12.02 -21.84 -16.40
CA ILE A 452 12.99 -22.87 -15.98
C ILE A 452 12.51 -23.73 -14.81
N HIS A 453 11.75 -23.14 -13.87
CA HIS A 453 11.23 -23.85 -12.69
C HIS A 453 9.88 -24.47 -12.96
N PHE A 454 8.98 -23.77 -13.65
CA PHE A 454 7.60 -24.21 -13.83
C PHE A 454 7.47 -25.40 -14.76
N GLU A 455 8.39 -25.55 -15.73
CA GLU A 455 8.47 -26.78 -16.56
C GLU A 455 8.77 -28.06 -15.75
N LEU A 456 9.31 -27.93 -14.53
CA LEU A 456 9.56 -29.03 -13.60
C LEU A 456 8.45 -29.19 -12.56
N LEU A 457 7.77 -28.11 -12.22
CA LEU A 457 6.68 -28.13 -11.23
C LEU A 457 5.39 -28.75 -11.79
N GLU A 458 5.05 -28.46 -13.05
CA GLU A 458 3.87 -29.03 -13.70
C GLU A 458 3.84 -30.58 -13.64
N PRO A 459 4.90 -31.32 -14.06
CA PRO A 459 4.94 -32.77 -13.92
C PRO A 459 4.87 -33.26 -12.47
N ALA A 460 5.46 -32.52 -11.52
CA ALA A 460 5.42 -32.85 -10.10
C ALA A 460 4.00 -32.83 -9.52
N PHE A 461 3.20 -31.84 -9.92
CA PHE A 461 1.79 -31.72 -9.54
C PHE A 461 0.95 -32.81 -10.22
N ASN A 462 1.13 -33.02 -11.53
CA ASN A 462 0.38 -33.99 -12.31
C ASN A 462 0.62 -35.42 -11.79
N ALA A 463 1.86 -35.75 -11.44
CA ALA A 463 2.20 -37.05 -10.80
C ALA A 463 1.68 -37.16 -9.34
N SER A 464 1.13 -36.11 -8.78
CA SER A 464 0.50 -36.12 -7.45
C SER A 464 -1.03 -36.15 -7.54
N GLY A 465 -1.59 -36.41 -8.74
CA GLY A 465 -3.01 -36.59 -8.99
C GLY A 465 -3.80 -35.30 -9.18
N TYR A 466 -3.16 -34.24 -9.70
CA TYR A 466 -3.78 -33.04 -10.19
C TYR A 466 -3.63 -32.96 -11.72
N ASN A 467 -4.53 -32.27 -12.38
CA ASN A 467 -4.39 -31.90 -13.79
C ASN A 467 -4.02 -30.42 -13.86
N LEU A 468 -2.74 -30.12 -13.57
CA LEU A 468 -2.22 -28.76 -13.59
C LEU A 468 -1.65 -28.43 -14.97
N GLN A 469 -1.96 -27.27 -15.47
CA GLN A 469 -1.42 -26.72 -16.70
C GLN A 469 -0.82 -25.33 -16.46
N VAL A 470 0.46 -25.17 -16.74
CA VAL A 470 1.13 -23.88 -16.70
C VAL A 470 0.78 -23.11 -17.96
N LEU A 471 0.34 -21.87 -17.80
CA LEU A 471 -0.09 -21.01 -18.91
C LEU A 471 1.11 -20.53 -19.76
N PRO A 472 1.06 -20.66 -21.08
CA PRO A 472 2.17 -20.25 -21.96
C PRO A 472 2.13 -18.76 -22.35
N ASN A 473 1.08 -18.02 -21.99
CA ASN A 473 0.79 -16.65 -22.47
C ASN A 473 1.44 -15.58 -21.57
N ASP A 474 2.75 -15.58 -21.48
CA ASP A 474 3.54 -14.61 -20.72
C ASP A 474 4.01 -13.41 -21.59
N ASN A 475 3.11 -12.87 -22.40
CA ASN A 475 3.38 -11.85 -23.40
C ASN A 475 2.72 -10.49 -23.05
N LYS A 476 2.94 -9.49 -23.90
CA LYS A 476 2.35 -8.15 -23.74
C LYS A 476 0.81 -8.16 -23.69
N GLN A 477 0.17 -9.06 -24.42
CA GLN A 477 -1.29 -9.16 -24.45
C GLN A 477 -1.84 -9.53 -23.06
N ALA A 478 -1.15 -10.40 -22.31
CA ALA A 478 -1.50 -10.70 -20.92
C ALA A 478 -1.46 -9.43 -20.06
N VAL A 479 -0.45 -8.56 -20.22
CA VAL A 479 -0.40 -7.28 -19.50
C VAL A 479 -1.58 -6.38 -19.85
N ASP A 480 -1.90 -6.25 -21.13
CA ASP A 480 -3.00 -5.40 -21.62
C ASP A 480 -4.37 -5.89 -21.09
N VAL A 481 -4.55 -7.21 -20.98
CA VAL A 481 -5.73 -7.81 -20.34
C VAL A 481 -5.71 -7.54 -18.84
N GLY A 482 -4.58 -7.71 -18.17
CA GLY A 482 -4.42 -7.45 -16.74
C GLY A 482 -4.81 -6.02 -16.35
N LEU A 483 -4.43 -5.03 -17.16
CA LEU A 483 -4.77 -3.61 -16.97
C LEU A 483 -6.28 -3.33 -16.94
N LYS A 484 -7.11 -4.19 -17.53
CA LYS A 484 -8.58 -4.06 -17.51
C LYS A 484 -9.21 -4.48 -16.17
N TYR A 485 -8.51 -5.34 -15.41
CA TYR A 485 -9.06 -5.99 -14.23
C TYR A 485 -8.36 -5.62 -12.93
N VAL A 486 -7.10 -5.20 -12.98
CA VAL A 486 -6.28 -4.85 -11.83
C VAL A 486 -6.07 -3.33 -11.78
N ASN A 487 -6.01 -2.78 -10.58
CA ASN A 487 -5.69 -1.38 -10.37
C ASN A 487 -4.27 -1.06 -10.87
N ASN A 488 -4.11 0.01 -11.64
CA ASN A 488 -2.83 0.39 -12.26
C ASN A 488 -1.72 0.73 -11.25
N ASP A 489 -2.07 1.13 -10.03
CA ASP A 489 -1.11 1.41 -8.96
C ASP A 489 -0.61 0.11 -8.27
N ALA A 490 -1.19 -1.07 -8.63
CA ALA A 490 -0.67 -2.36 -8.20
C ALA A 490 0.67 -2.67 -8.88
N CYS A 491 1.41 -3.65 -8.34
CA CYS A 491 2.69 -4.03 -8.91
C CYS A 491 2.54 -4.72 -10.27
N TYR A 492 3.54 -4.53 -11.15
CA TYR A 492 3.58 -5.15 -12.47
C TYR A 492 3.36 -6.67 -12.48
N PRO A 493 3.93 -7.45 -11.54
CA PRO A 493 3.65 -8.89 -11.44
C PRO A 493 2.17 -9.22 -11.27
N SER A 494 1.40 -8.41 -10.55
CA SER A 494 -0.04 -8.65 -10.41
C SER A 494 -0.80 -8.48 -11.72
N LEU A 495 -0.40 -7.51 -12.54
CA LEU A 495 -0.95 -7.30 -13.87
C LEU A 495 -0.67 -8.50 -14.78
N MET A 496 0.57 -8.99 -14.78
CA MET A 496 0.99 -10.14 -15.57
C MET A 496 0.25 -11.42 -15.14
N VAL A 497 0.25 -11.74 -13.85
CA VAL A 497 -0.37 -12.95 -13.31
C VAL A 497 -1.88 -12.99 -13.56
N VAL A 498 -2.59 -11.90 -13.23
CA VAL A 498 -4.03 -11.81 -13.47
C VAL A 498 -4.33 -11.79 -14.97
N GLY A 499 -3.50 -11.10 -15.75
CA GLY A 499 -3.65 -11.00 -17.19
C GLY A 499 -3.52 -12.35 -17.90
N GLN A 500 -2.50 -13.15 -17.57
CA GLN A 500 -2.34 -14.51 -18.11
C GLN A 500 -3.59 -15.37 -17.88
N ILE A 501 -4.09 -15.36 -16.64
CA ILE A 501 -5.28 -16.13 -16.25
C ILE A 501 -6.51 -15.64 -17.02
N MET A 502 -6.75 -14.34 -17.02
CA MET A 502 -7.92 -13.77 -17.69
C MET A 502 -7.87 -13.93 -19.20
N GLU A 503 -6.71 -13.76 -19.82
CA GLU A 503 -6.52 -14.01 -21.26
C GLU A 503 -6.82 -15.48 -21.60
N ALA A 504 -6.29 -16.42 -20.81
CA ALA A 504 -6.55 -17.85 -21.02
C ALA A 504 -8.05 -18.17 -20.93
N ILE A 505 -8.75 -17.67 -19.91
CA ILE A 505 -10.18 -17.89 -19.72
C ILE A 505 -11.00 -17.25 -20.87
N LEU A 506 -10.67 -16.04 -21.26
CA LEU A 506 -11.38 -15.31 -22.33
C LEU A 506 -11.06 -15.83 -23.73
N SER A 507 -10.01 -16.62 -23.90
CA SER A 507 -9.61 -17.19 -25.19
C SER A 507 -10.60 -18.20 -25.75
N GLY A 508 -11.49 -18.74 -24.94
CA GLY A 508 -12.42 -19.84 -25.31
C GLY A 508 -11.75 -21.23 -25.45
N LYS A 509 -10.46 -21.35 -25.15
CA LYS A 509 -9.71 -22.62 -25.26
C LYS A 509 -9.99 -23.59 -24.11
N TYR A 510 -10.57 -23.11 -23.03
CA TYR A 510 -10.81 -23.90 -21.80
C TYR A 510 -12.31 -23.98 -21.52
N ASP A 511 -12.76 -25.16 -21.05
CA ASP A 511 -14.11 -25.36 -20.52
C ASP A 511 -14.23 -24.64 -19.18
N THR A 512 -14.83 -23.45 -19.17
CA THR A 512 -14.94 -22.58 -17.98
C THR A 512 -15.74 -23.22 -16.83
N ASP A 513 -16.50 -24.27 -17.08
CA ASP A 513 -17.22 -25.01 -16.04
C ASP A 513 -16.37 -26.10 -15.38
N LYS A 514 -15.19 -26.42 -15.95
CA LYS A 514 -14.28 -27.46 -15.46
C LYS A 514 -12.84 -26.97 -15.28
N ILE A 515 -12.66 -25.70 -14.95
CA ILE A 515 -11.35 -25.15 -14.60
C ILE A 515 -11.31 -24.64 -13.17
N ALA A 516 -10.11 -24.63 -12.63
CA ALA A 516 -9.74 -23.94 -11.40
C ALA A 516 -8.47 -23.14 -11.65
N VAL A 517 -8.20 -22.17 -10.83
CA VAL A 517 -6.95 -21.38 -10.87
C VAL A 517 -6.14 -21.68 -9.62
N ILE A 518 -4.82 -21.70 -9.74
CA ILE A 518 -3.92 -21.87 -8.60
C ILE A 518 -2.90 -20.74 -8.54
N ILE A 519 -2.64 -20.24 -7.34
CA ILE A 519 -1.62 -19.24 -7.07
C ILE A 519 -0.97 -19.48 -5.70
N SER A 520 0.31 -19.11 -5.55
CA SER A 520 0.97 -19.10 -4.25
C SER A 520 0.55 -17.89 -3.43
N GLN A 521 0.44 -18.07 -2.10
CA GLN A 521 0.11 -17.03 -1.16
C GLN A 521 1.09 -17.09 0.01
N THR A 522 1.94 -16.07 0.14
CA THR A 522 3.05 -16.10 1.09
C THR A 522 2.63 -15.80 2.53
N GLY A 523 1.56 -15.00 2.72
CA GLY A 523 1.13 -14.54 4.05
C GLY A 523 2.01 -13.47 4.67
N GLY A 524 3.08 -13.02 3.98
CA GLY A 524 3.94 -11.93 4.42
C GLY A 524 3.42 -10.54 4.07
N GLY A 525 4.11 -9.49 4.48
CA GLY A 525 3.74 -8.08 4.23
C GLY A 525 3.75 -7.64 2.76
N CYS A 526 4.08 -8.54 1.82
CA CYS A 526 4.10 -8.27 0.39
C CYS A 526 2.68 -8.27 -0.22
N ARG A 527 2.45 -7.43 -1.21
CA ARG A 527 1.20 -7.39 -2.01
C ARG A 527 0.89 -8.70 -2.73
N ALA A 528 1.89 -9.55 -2.98
CA ALA A 528 1.71 -10.86 -3.58
C ALA A 528 0.72 -11.76 -2.80
N SER A 529 0.61 -11.58 -1.48
CA SER A 529 -0.41 -12.23 -0.66
C SER A 529 -1.84 -11.90 -1.10
N ASN A 530 -2.04 -10.79 -1.82
CA ASN A 530 -3.34 -10.32 -2.33
C ASN A 530 -3.64 -10.68 -3.79
N TYR A 531 -2.73 -11.36 -4.50
CA TYR A 531 -3.00 -11.75 -5.90
C TYR A 531 -4.22 -12.66 -6.02
N ILE A 532 -4.45 -13.52 -5.04
CA ILE A 532 -5.66 -14.35 -5.00
C ILE A 532 -6.94 -13.52 -4.98
N GLY A 533 -6.94 -12.42 -4.23
CA GLY A 533 -8.07 -11.46 -4.19
C GLY A 533 -8.26 -10.74 -5.54
N PHE A 534 -7.17 -10.33 -6.18
CA PHE A 534 -7.23 -9.71 -7.51
C PHE A 534 -7.78 -10.67 -8.57
N ILE A 535 -7.36 -11.93 -8.55
CA ILE A 535 -7.86 -12.98 -9.45
C ILE A 535 -9.37 -13.17 -9.24
N ARG A 536 -9.83 -13.37 -7.99
CA ARG A 536 -11.26 -13.56 -7.68
C ARG A 536 -12.11 -12.37 -8.14
N ARG A 537 -11.61 -11.17 -7.92
CA ARG A 537 -12.30 -9.96 -8.35
C ARG A 537 -12.35 -9.85 -9.88
N ALA A 538 -11.25 -10.17 -10.57
CA ALA A 538 -11.20 -10.18 -12.03
C ALA A 538 -12.19 -11.19 -12.60
N LEU A 539 -12.23 -12.40 -12.06
CA LEU A 539 -13.20 -13.45 -12.42
C LEU A 539 -14.65 -12.97 -12.20
N LYS A 540 -14.97 -12.41 -11.03
CA LYS A 540 -16.30 -11.88 -10.74
C LYS A 540 -16.70 -10.78 -11.72
N LYS A 541 -15.78 -9.83 -11.99
CA LYS A 541 -16.01 -8.72 -12.93
C LYS A 541 -16.26 -9.19 -14.36
N ALA A 542 -15.64 -10.30 -14.75
CA ALA A 542 -15.78 -10.90 -16.08
C ALA A 542 -16.96 -11.90 -16.19
N GLY A 543 -17.72 -12.13 -15.12
CA GLY A 543 -18.85 -13.09 -15.10
C GLY A 543 -18.47 -14.54 -14.78
N TYR A 544 -17.24 -14.81 -14.40
CA TYR A 544 -16.70 -16.15 -14.08
C TYR A 544 -16.48 -16.37 -12.58
N GLY A 545 -17.28 -15.75 -11.74
CA GLY A 545 -17.14 -15.81 -10.27
C GLY A 545 -17.35 -17.20 -9.66
N ASN A 546 -17.80 -18.20 -10.43
CA ASN A 546 -17.95 -19.62 -10.06
C ASN A 546 -16.65 -20.43 -10.17
N ILE A 547 -15.59 -19.90 -10.78
CA ILE A 547 -14.31 -20.58 -10.91
C ILE A 547 -13.57 -20.57 -9.56
N PRO A 548 -13.21 -21.72 -8.98
CA PRO A 548 -12.47 -21.78 -7.74
C PRO A 548 -11.02 -21.32 -7.91
N VAL A 549 -10.52 -20.57 -6.93
CA VAL A 549 -9.13 -20.12 -6.88
C VAL A 549 -8.43 -20.77 -5.69
N ILE A 550 -7.47 -21.63 -5.97
CA ILE A 550 -6.71 -22.41 -5.00
C ILE A 550 -5.52 -21.59 -4.51
N SER A 551 -5.33 -21.51 -3.19
CA SER A 551 -4.17 -20.92 -2.56
C SER A 551 -3.14 -21.99 -2.17
N ILE A 552 -1.92 -21.88 -2.67
CA ILE A 552 -0.79 -22.64 -2.13
C ILE A 552 -0.22 -21.84 -0.97
N ASN A 553 -0.54 -22.23 0.25
CA ASN A 553 -0.01 -21.59 1.46
C ASN A 553 0.37 -22.66 2.49
N LEU A 554 1.36 -22.35 3.32
CA LEU A 554 1.82 -23.19 4.43
C LEU A 554 1.24 -22.77 5.78
N SER A 555 0.57 -21.61 5.83
CA SER A 555 0.06 -20.97 7.04
C SER A 555 -1.43 -21.27 7.32
N GLY A 556 -2.08 -22.11 6.51
CA GLY A 556 -3.49 -22.44 6.68
C GLY A 556 -4.46 -21.28 6.40
N LEU A 557 -4.03 -20.29 5.62
CA LEU A 557 -4.82 -19.09 5.31
C LEU A 557 -6.14 -19.36 4.59
N GLU A 558 -6.20 -20.46 3.82
CA GLU A 558 -7.41 -20.90 3.12
C GLU A 558 -7.50 -22.42 3.06
N ASP A 559 -8.70 -22.96 3.25
CA ASP A 559 -8.98 -24.39 3.11
C ASP A 559 -9.66 -24.67 1.76
N ASN A 560 -9.07 -25.62 1.01
CA ASN A 560 -9.61 -26.17 -0.22
C ASN A 560 -9.60 -27.70 -0.12
N PRO A 561 -10.70 -28.37 0.21
CA PRO A 561 -10.74 -29.83 0.48
C PRO A 561 -10.24 -30.70 -0.67
N GLY A 562 -10.33 -30.21 -1.91
CA GLY A 562 -9.82 -30.90 -3.11
C GLY A 562 -8.32 -30.76 -3.31
N PHE A 563 -7.68 -29.80 -2.64
CA PHE A 563 -6.24 -29.53 -2.77
C PHE A 563 -5.53 -29.79 -1.45
N LYS A 564 -4.53 -30.66 -1.45
CA LYS A 564 -3.73 -31.00 -0.27
C LYS A 564 -2.25 -31.04 -0.61
N LEU A 565 -1.46 -30.34 0.14
CA LEU A 565 0.00 -30.44 0.12
C LEU A 565 0.45 -31.71 0.84
N THR A 566 0.55 -32.80 0.07
CA THR A 566 1.05 -34.08 0.62
C THR A 566 2.59 -34.02 0.77
N PRO A 567 3.19 -34.78 1.73
CA PRO A 567 4.66 -34.84 1.85
C PRO A 567 5.37 -35.23 0.55
N LYS A 568 4.73 -36.08 -0.27
CA LYS A 568 5.24 -36.49 -1.57
C LYS A 568 5.23 -35.34 -2.58
N LEU A 569 4.16 -34.54 -2.62
CA LEU A 569 4.08 -33.35 -3.48
C LEU A 569 5.09 -32.28 -3.05
N ILE A 570 5.18 -32.02 -1.74
CA ILE A 570 6.15 -31.06 -1.19
C ILE A 570 7.58 -31.46 -1.58
N LEU A 571 7.94 -32.73 -1.41
CA LEU A 571 9.27 -33.24 -1.74
C LEU A 571 9.56 -33.13 -3.25
N ARG A 572 8.59 -33.44 -4.12
CA ARG A 572 8.70 -33.24 -5.56
C ARG A 572 8.87 -31.77 -5.93
N GLY A 573 8.09 -30.89 -5.30
CA GLY A 573 8.20 -29.45 -5.50
C GLY A 573 9.57 -28.90 -5.11
N ILE A 574 10.10 -29.33 -3.95
CA ILE A 574 11.45 -28.93 -3.49
C ILE A 574 12.52 -29.42 -4.47
N TYR A 575 12.45 -30.68 -4.94
CA TYR A 575 13.43 -31.19 -5.89
C TYR A 575 13.31 -30.50 -7.25
N GLY A 576 12.09 -30.22 -7.73
CA GLY A 576 11.86 -29.45 -8.95
C GLY A 576 12.45 -28.05 -8.85
N ALA A 577 12.25 -27.36 -7.73
CA ALA A 577 12.82 -26.03 -7.51
C ALA A 577 14.36 -26.06 -7.50
N ILE A 578 14.98 -27.05 -6.80
CA ILE A 578 16.45 -27.17 -6.78
C ILE A 578 17.01 -27.50 -8.17
N PHE A 579 16.38 -28.38 -8.96
CA PHE A 579 16.79 -28.60 -10.35
C PHE A 579 16.69 -27.32 -11.19
N GLY A 580 15.61 -26.55 -11.03
CA GLY A 580 15.44 -25.25 -11.69
C GLY A 580 16.57 -24.27 -11.33
N ASP A 581 16.95 -24.20 -10.05
CA ASP A 581 18.09 -23.39 -9.60
C ASP A 581 19.42 -23.83 -10.20
N ILE A 582 19.66 -25.17 -10.29
CA ILE A 582 20.86 -25.73 -10.93
C ILE A 582 20.88 -25.33 -12.41
N PHE A 583 19.77 -25.56 -13.13
CA PHE A 583 19.68 -25.18 -14.56
C PHE A 583 19.87 -23.69 -14.75
N MET A 584 19.24 -22.85 -13.96
CA MET A 584 19.40 -21.41 -14.07
C MET A 584 20.86 -20.98 -13.88
N LYS A 585 21.57 -21.53 -12.86
CA LYS A 585 22.98 -21.26 -12.65
C LYS A 585 23.85 -21.75 -13.81
N CYS A 586 23.64 -22.97 -14.30
CA CYS A 586 24.41 -23.54 -15.40
C CYS A 586 24.15 -22.75 -16.70
N VAL A 587 22.90 -22.54 -17.06
CA VAL A 587 22.52 -21.86 -18.29
C VAL A 587 23.03 -20.41 -18.32
N TYR A 588 22.80 -19.63 -17.27
CA TYR A 588 23.21 -18.22 -17.26
C TYR A 588 24.72 -18.02 -17.16
N ARG A 589 25.44 -19.01 -16.56
CA ARG A 589 26.88 -18.95 -16.49
C ARG A 589 27.56 -19.36 -17.80
N LEU A 590 27.06 -20.39 -18.49
CA LEU A 590 27.76 -21.01 -19.65
C LEU A 590 27.30 -20.46 -20.99
N ARG A 591 26.00 -20.14 -21.14
CA ARG A 591 25.45 -19.65 -22.42
C ARG A 591 26.17 -18.43 -23.00
N PRO A 592 26.61 -17.43 -22.25
CA PRO A 592 27.38 -16.31 -22.78
C PRO A 592 28.75 -16.69 -23.35
N TYR A 593 29.27 -17.85 -22.98
CA TYR A 593 30.61 -18.33 -23.33
C TYR A 593 30.62 -19.58 -24.23
N GLU A 594 29.44 -20.13 -24.60
CA GLU A 594 29.37 -21.32 -25.45
C GLU A 594 30.06 -21.10 -26.80
N ALA A 595 30.96 -22.03 -27.20
CA ALA A 595 31.64 -21.98 -28.50
C ALA A 595 30.68 -22.38 -29.64
N VAL A 596 29.79 -23.32 -29.38
CA VAL A 596 28.73 -23.74 -30.29
C VAL A 596 27.40 -23.18 -29.83
N THR A 597 26.89 -22.18 -30.55
CA THR A 597 25.66 -21.49 -30.23
C THR A 597 24.49 -22.47 -30.07
N GLY A 598 23.81 -22.42 -28.90
CA GLY A 598 22.67 -23.26 -28.59
C GLY A 598 23.01 -24.60 -27.91
N SER A 599 24.30 -24.93 -27.74
CA SER A 599 24.75 -26.15 -27.04
C SER A 599 24.26 -26.22 -25.60
N VAL A 600 24.35 -25.12 -24.89
CA VAL A 600 23.84 -24.99 -23.49
C VAL A 600 22.34 -25.22 -23.43
N ASN A 601 21.57 -24.63 -24.35
CA ASN A 601 20.12 -24.82 -24.41
C ASN A 601 19.74 -26.27 -24.80
N ALA A 602 20.52 -26.93 -25.66
CA ALA A 602 20.31 -28.35 -26.00
C ALA A 602 20.57 -29.25 -24.80
N MET A 603 21.63 -28.98 -24.01
CA MET A 603 21.95 -29.69 -22.78
C MET A 603 20.85 -29.48 -21.74
N HIS A 604 20.34 -28.27 -21.59
CA HIS A 604 19.21 -27.97 -20.70
C HIS A 604 17.97 -28.81 -21.07
N ARG A 605 17.55 -28.78 -22.34
CA ARG A 605 16.40 -29.58 -22.81
C ARG A 605 16.57 -31.10 -22.59
N LYS A 606 17.78 -31.62 -22.76
CA LYS A 606 18.10 -33.02 -22.44
C LYS A 606 17.81 -33.34 -20.97
N TRP A 607 18.37 -32.55 -20.07
CA TRP A 607 18.29 -32.82 -18.64
C TRP A 607 16.93 -32.49 -18.02
N VAL A 608 16.21 -31.51 -18.57
CA VAL A 608 14.83 -31.23 -18.16
C VAL A 608 13.96 -32.48 -18.29
N LYS A 609 14.02 -33.20 -19.43
CA LYS A 609 13.26 -34.44 -19.63
C LYS A 609 13.59 -35.49 -18.60
N VAL A 610 14.88 -35.70 -18.29
CA VAL A 610 15.32 -36.65 -17.26
C VAL A 610 14.79 -36.28 -15.87
N CYS A 611 14.80 -34.98 -15.55
CA CYS A 611 14.27 -34.47 -14.28
C CYS A 611 12.72 -34.58 -14.21
N GLN A 612 12.02 -34.31 -15.30
CA GLN A 612 10.57 -34.48 -15.41
C GLN A 612 10.18 -35.96 -15.20
N ASP A 613 10.89 -36.90 -15.83
CA ASP A 613 10.71 -38.32 -15.62
C ASP A 613 10.97 -38.75 -14.18
N PHE A 614 12.02 -38.21 -13.56
CA PHE A 614 12.30 -38.49 -12.15
C PHE A 614 11.22 -37.93 -11.23
N LEU A 615 10.68 -36.75 -11.48
CA LEU A 615 9.63 -36.13 -10.69
C LEU A 615 8.26 -36.81 -10.89
N SER A 616 8.01 -37.34 -12.09
CA SER A 616 6.74 -38.01 -12.45
C SER A 616 6.63 -39.42 -11.91
N ASN A 617 7.73 -40.19 -11.88
CA ASN A 617 7.70 -41.62 -11.60
C ASN A 617 8.03 -41.96 -10.14
N GLY A 618 7.18 -42.78 -9.52
CA GLY A 618 7.41 -43.39 -8.20
C GLY A 618 7.55 -42.40 -7.04
N TYR A 619 8.27 -42.81 -5.99
CA TYR A 619 8.66 -41.96 -4.87
C TYR A 619 10.01 -41.29 -5.15
N PRO A 620 10.17 -39.98 -5.04
CA PRO A 620 11.43 -39.29 -5.38
C PRO A 620 12.54 -39.62 -4.37
N SER A 621 13.43 -40.54 -4.75
CA SER A 621 14.54 -41.00 -3.89
C SER A 621 15.61 -39.89 -3.71
N ARG A 622 15.98 -39.61 -2.46
CA ARG A 622 17.05 -38.66 -2.13
C ARG A 622 18.43 -39.05 -2.71
N ARG A 623 18.72 -40.37 -2.77
CA ARG A 623 19.97 -40.86 -3.37
C ARG A 623 20.01 -40.58 -4.86
N LYS A 624 18.91 -40.92 -5.58
CA LYS A 624 18.80 -40.65 -7.04
C LYS A 624 18.81 -39.16 -7.34
N PHE A 625 18.11 -38.33 -6.53
CA PHE A 625 18.15 -36.89 -6.65
C PHE A 625 19.58 -36.33 -6.56
N LYS A 626 20.33 -36.69 -5.50
CA LYS A 626 21.74 -36.22 -5.34
C LYS A 626 22.65 -36.70 -6.49
N ARG A 627 22.41 -37.90 -7.01
CA ARG A 627 23.15 -38.40 -8.17
C ARG A 627 22.84 -37.55 -9.40
N LEU A 628 21.57 -37.32 -9.71
CA LEU A 628 21.16 -36.49 -10.85
C LEU A 628 21.75 -35.07 -10.76
N CYS A 629 21.72 -34.44 -9.60
CA CYS A 629 22.34 -33.12 -9.44
C CYS A 629 23.83 -33.11 -9.83
N ARG A 630 24.59 -34.15 -9.41
CA ARG A 630 26.00 -34.27 -9.78
C ARG A 630 26.20 -34.54 -11.27
N GLU A 631 25.41 -35.42 -11.85
CA GLU A 631 25.44 -35.75 -13.28
C GLU A 631 25.11 -34.54 -14.14
N ILE A 632 24.09 -33.73 -13.76
CA ILE A 632 23.75 -32.47 -14.44
C ILE A 632 24.93 -31.51 -14.42
N ILE A 633 25.47 -31.21 -13.22
CA ILE A 633 26.58 -30.27 -13.09
C ILE A 633 27.81 -30.77 -13.87
N GLY A 634 28.14 -32.07 -13.74
CA GLY A 634 29.27 -32.65 -14.45
C GLY A 634 29.12 -32.62 -15.98
N ASP A 635 27.90 -32.84 -16.48
CA ASP A 635 27.64 -32.78 -17.94
C ASP A 635 27.77 -31.34 -18.49
N PHE A 636 27.27 -30.34 -17.74
CA PHE A 636 27.45 -28.93 -18.11
C PHE A 636 28.91 -28.47 -18.00
N ASP A 637 29.67 -28.95 -16.98
CA ASP A 637 31.07 -28.55 -16.79
C ASP A 637 32.01 -29.20 -17.82
N ASN A 638 31.76 -30.46 -18.24
CA ASN A 638 32.70 -31.21 -19.06
C ASN A 638 32.35 -31.30 -20.55
N ASN A 639 31.08 -31.13 -20.93
CA ASN A 639 30.59 -31.38 -22.27
C ASN A 639 30.07 -30.13 -22.99
N ILE A 640 30.28 -28.94 -22.42
CA ILE A 640 30.04 -27.65 -23.09
C ILE A 640 31.42 -27.02 -23.41
N GLU A 641 31.70 -26.87 -24.68
CA GLU A 641 32.88 -26.15 -25.14
C GLU A 641 32.70 -24.66 -24.97
N LEU A 642 33.65 -24.00 -24.30
CA LEU A 642 33.59 -22.58 -23.97
C LEU A 642 34.68 -21.80 -24.72
N LEU A 643 34.32 -20.57 -25.09
CA LEU A 643 35.25 -19.60 -25.60
C LEU A 643 36.16 -19.08 -24.47
N ASP A 644 37.45 -18.96 -24.73
CA ASP A 644 38.43 -18.37 -23.79
C ASP A 644 38.38 -16.83 -23.91
N ILE A 645 37.26 -16.27 -23.47
CA ILE A 645 37.01 -14.82 -23.43
C ILE A 645 36.49 -14.40 -22.05
N LYS A 646 36.78 -13.16 -21.67
CA LYS A 646 36.26 -12.59 -20.42
C LYS A 646 35.20 -11.54 -20.76
N LYS A 647 33.95 -11.80 -20.33
CA LYS A 647 32.84 -10.85 -20.45
C LYS A 647 32.57 -10.12 -19.13
N PRO A 648 32.09 -8.88 -19.17
CA PRO A 648 31.64 -8.17 -17.96
C PRO A 648 30.55 -8.94 -17.23
N ARG A 649 30.58 -8.89 -15.89
CA ARG A 649 29.53 -9.44 -15.06
C ARG A 649 28.47 -8.36 -14.80
N VAL A 650 27.21 -8.67 -15.08
CA VAL A 650 26.08 -7.77 -14.86
C VAL A 650 25.17 -8.36 -13.81
N GLY A 651 24.88 -7.60 -12.75
CA GLY A 651 23.89 -7.95 -11.74
C GLY A 651 22.52 -7.42 -12.14
N VAL A 652 21.52 -8.31 -12.28
CA VAL A 652 20.13 -7.92 -12.48
C VAL A 652 19.42 -7.85 -11.13
N VAL A 653 19.05 -6.64 -10.72
CA VAL A 653 18.38 -6.36 -9.45
C VAL A 653 16.97 -5.85 -9.70
N GLY A 654 16.08 -5.99 -8.71
CA GLY A 654 14.72 -5.49 -8.78
C GLY A 654 13.69 -6.53 -8.33
N GLU A 655 12.49 -6.38 -8.84
CA GLU A 655 11.34 -7.23 -8.52
C GLU A 655 11.54 -8.68 -9.02
N ILE A 656 11.07 -9.66 -8.23
CA ILE A 656 11.38 -11.08 -8.45
C ILE A 656 10.84 -11.60 -9.79
N LEU A 657 9.58 -11.27 -10.16
CA LEU A 657 8.99 -11.75 -11.41
C LEU A 657 9.72 -11.15 -12.62
N VAL A 658 10.08 -9.88 -12.56
CA VAL A 658 10.86 -9.21 -13.61
C VAL A 658 12.21 -9.89 -13.81
N LYS A 659 12.83 -10.42 -12.76
CA LYS A 659 14.09 -11.16 -12.85
C LYS A 659 13.94 -12.56 -13.46
N PHE A 660 12.86 -13.27 -13.15
CA PHE A 660 12.69 -14.69 -13.50
C PHE A 660 11.83 -14.94 -14.74
N LEU A 661 10.97 -14.00 -15.13
CA LEU A 661 10.12 -14.12 -16.31
C LEU A 661 10.69 -13.30 -17.46
N PRO A 662 11.22 -13.93 -18.53
CA PRO A 662 11.85 -13.22 -19.64
C PRO A 662 10.96 -12.18 -20.31
N ALA A 663 9.68 -12.47 -20.47
CA ALA A 663 8.71 -11.54 -21.04
C ALA A 663 8.52 -10.28 -20.17
N ALA A 664 8.65 -10.39 -18.84
CA ALA A 664 8.51 -9.28 -17.92
C ALA A 664 9.73 -8.33 -17.90
N ASN A 665 10.90 -8.80 -18.37
CA ASN A 665 12.11 -7.99 -18.45
C ASN A 665 12.50 -7.63 -19.89
N ASN A 666 11.55 -7.70 -20.82
CA ASN A 666 11.80 -7.46 -22.26
C ASN A 666 12.92 -8.33 -22.85
N LEU A 667 13.02 -9.57 -22.37
CA LEU A 667 14.06 -10.53 -22.78
C LEU A 667 15.50 -10.08 -22.45
N SER A 668 15.68 -9.11 -21.54
CA SER A 668 17.00 -8.55 -21.21
C SER A 668 18.02 -9.64 -20.84
N LEU A 669 17.64 -10.65 -20.04
CA LEU A 669 18.51 -11.76 -19.67
C LEU A 669 18.86 -12.71 -20.83
N ILE A 670 18.15 -12.64 -21.95
CA ILE A 670 18.45 -13.40 -23.17
C ILE A 670 19.44 -12.62 -24.05
N HIS A 671 19.32 -11.29 -24.06
CA HIS A 671 20.14 -10.41 -24.86
C HIS A 671 21.50 -10.07 -24.23
N ILE A 672 21.58 -10.10 -22.88
CA ILE A 672 22.82 -9.93 -22.12
C ILE A 672 23.63 -11.21 -22.14
#